data_7e79121274cca6cb78b2af6ad73013a5
#
_entry.id   7e79121274cca6cb78b2af6ad73013a5
#
_cell.length_a   1.000
_cell.length_b   1.000
_cell.length_c   1.000
_cell.angle_alpha   90.00
_cell.angle_beta   90.00
_cell.angle_gamma   90.00
#
_symmetry.space_group_name_H-M   'P 1'
#
loop_
_entity.id
_entity.type
_entity.pdbx_description
1 polymer ?
#
loop_
_entity_poly.entity_id
_entity_poly.type
_entity_poly.pdbx_seq_one_letter_code
_entity_poly.pdbx_strand_id
1 'polypeptide(L)'
;MKKGFVIPLDMTIAIIILLFTSTIFTFFQYGLETPGIIYELSYQRAEDTLTILQKTKIAYVTDDPVVTQYINQGMITEEDMNKTILDLIGTFWSEGKVDLAVNLSKSIFDSLLPPEVGYEIVIGNDTIYSRPGVLGSIFRVRTVVSGFKTGEAPLGCIASAYIEKIKGKRTASYYYFGGFTGQGNLTFYIYDIPSDAIIESIYLELSTVANATLYINGNFCQSLNKKYPNYTVENWTIFDQNCINNISKGVANLFTINFSSPVTSAYIGGGYIKITYDTAQMNVPLGNVMQYNFTGISGVINLYDSFYIPGNLTSMEMHLEFLSNYSTFFNIGNKTIFENNGSNTTQIIDFNDSYLSQILNYSEISLETIPLRFGMKAFNITIQQNADVILITDLSGSMDWRLDSENTGIARNCTDPLLNSSNTKRISLAKCLDKEFVDIILNTSGNRVGLVGFYSDNSPPYKGRTIIHDLSDNKTSLYNAIDSYFIQGGTCICCGINRAYNILSAQSNASRKKFIVVMSDGIPTHQCGSSGTDECQGIRDGSPANEGLWLGWGAGCYGGGDDCNTTDCLCAMQNANWSSCRSYNNLNATVYSIGFGPVASCWSANWTLRSIADCGHGSYYASSDADELKQIYRSIAESILNASYTTQLIEVTNVTNTILYPSSYIKFNYTPIVPQYGYSEISIKGDTKPFSGCNGSFFVPGQLQIDDVQVTSYSFDYWTDKIFVNNSITNGSLINVFNLSKFGSDYKKLGDPYAIKFPAYFIGSNETNYINILLALSPTNQSTNCSAGDRVIYTGRIRTPIIYSNVLPFCKGSNVSVCFDKDHDGYADGCSYIAIGKNLPNFNATPKTVEDLNPNENAVDQVFLQLLDALNFVTIPANTGRSGNFTNPIDIELVSELNFDTVDTANVPSLWQPVSIEVRIS
;
A
#
# COMPACT_ATOMS: atom_id res chain seq x y z
N MET A 1 68.71 8.52 -34.25
CA MET A 1 67.56 8.06 -35.06
C MET A 1 66.36 7.87 -34.16
N LYS A 2 65.39 8.85 -34.16
CA LYS A 2 64.13 8.71 -33.47
C LYS A 2 63.21 7.89 -34.39
N LYS A 3 62.86 6.67 -34.01
CA LYS A 3 61.79 5.91 -34.65
C LYS A 3 60.45 6.48 -34.20
N GLY A 4 59.80 7.25 -35.06
CA GLY A 4 58.40 7.62 -34.86
C GLY A 4 57.51 6.39 -35.04
N PHE A 5 56.66 6.15 -34.10
CA PHE A 5 55.64 5.14 -34.18
C PHE A 5 54.54 5.67 -35.10
N VAL A 6 54.47 5.15 -36.33
CA VAL A 6 53.38 5.50 -37.25
C VAL A 6 52.25 4.50 -36.95
N ILE A 7 51.21 4.94 -36.27
CA ILE A 7 49.99 4.15 -36.11
C ILE A 7 49.32 4.11 -37.50
N PRO A 8 49.04 2.96 -38.07
CA PRO A 8 48.35 2.86 -39.34
C PRO A 8 46.98 3.59 -39.26
N LEU A 9 46.62 4.32 -40.29
CA LEU A 9 45.37 5.06 -40.38
C LEU A 9 44.14 4.21 -40.03
N ASP A 10 44.19 2.95 -40.47
CA ASP A 10 43.12 1.94 -40.20
C ASP A 10 42.96 1.66 -38.69
N MET A 11 44.07 1.64 -37.93
CA MET A 11 44.04 1.45 -36.48
C MET A 11 43.52 2.67 -35.76
N THR A 12 43.79 3.87 -36.28
CA THR A 12 43.24 5.11 -35.73
C THR A 12 41.75 5.22 -36.01
N ILE A 13 41.29 4.81 -37.21
CA ILE A 13 39.85 4.77 -37.55
C ILE A 13 39.14 3.71 -36.70
N ALA A 14 39.75 2.52 -36.51
CA ALA A 14 39.17 1.48 -35.65
C ALA A 14 39.04 1.93 -34.18
N ILE A 15 40.04 2.65 -33.65
CA ILE A 15 39.97 3.21 -32.28
C ILE A 15 38.90 4.30 -32.18
N ILE A 16 38.76 5.17 -33.19
CA ILE A 16 37.72 6.20 -33.23
C ILE A 16 36.33 5.56 -33.30
N ILE A 17 36.15 4.54 -34.13
CA ILE A 17 34.88 3.78 -34.22
C ILE A 17 34.58 3.09 -32.90
N LEU A 18 35.56 2.50 -32.23
CA LEU A 18 35.41 1.80 -30.96
C LEU A 18 35.10 2.78 -29.81
N LEU A 19 35.73 3.96 -29.81
CA LEU A 19 35.40 5.05 -28.87
C LEU A 19 34.00 5.62 -29.14
N PHE A 20 33.60 5.76 -30.41
CA PHE A 20 32.30 6.25 -30.79
C PHE A 20 31.20 5.25 -30.44
N THR A 21 31.42 3.95 -30.72
CA THR A 21 30.49 2.90 -30.31
C THR A 21 30.44 2.72 -28.79
N SER A 22 31.57 2.85 -28.08
CA SER A 22 31.63 2.82 -26.63
C SER A 22 30.89 4.03 -26.00
N THR A 23 31.08 5.24 -26.57
CA THR A 23 30.34 6.44 -26.11
C THR A 23 28.86 6.35 -26.45
N ILE A 24 28.50 5.83 -27.62
CA ILE A 24 27.07 5.55 -27.93
C ILE A 24 26.49 4.51 -27.00
N PHE A 25 27.23 3.41 -26.71
CA PHE A 25 26.79 2.38 -25.81
C PHE A 25 26.66 2.86 -24.37
N THR A 26 27.61 3.68 -23.87
CA THR A 26 27.48 4.35 -22.57
C THR A 26 26.39 5.39 -22.57
N PHE A 27 26.19 6.14 -23.65
CA PHE A 27 25.08 7.09 -23.78
C PHE A 27 23.73 6.34 -23.80
N PHE A 28 23.61 5.20 -24.46
CA PHE A 28 22.45 4.34 -24.40
C PHE A 28 22.28 3.69 -23.02
N GLN A 29 23.36 3.28 -22.36
CA GLN A 29 23.28 2.65 -21.04
C GLN A 29 22.94 3.63 -19.90
N TYR A 30 23.42 4.91 -20.02
CA TYR A 30 23.13 5.93 -19.02
C TYR A 30 22.02 6.92 -19.45
N GLY A 31 21.68 7.00 -20.74
CA GLY A 31 20.61 7.86 -21.26
C GLY A 31 19.23 7.22 -21.28
N LEU A 32 19.16 5.88 -21.22
CA LEU A 32 17.87 5.16 -21.22
C LEU A 32 17.20 5.09 -19.81
N GLU A 33 17.87 5.60 -18.79
CA GLU A 33 17.28 5.69 -17.44
C GLU A 33 16.39 6.93 -17.22
N THR A 34 16.25 7.81 -18.21
CA THR A 34 15.27 8.90 -18.10
C THR A 34 13.91 8.41 -18.62
N PRO A 35 12.88 8.35 -17.76
CA PRO A 35 11.53 7.93 -18.15
C PRO A 35 10.99 8.61 -19.41
N GLY A 36 11.40 9.83 -19.67
CA GLY A 36 10.99 10.60 -20.86
C GLY A 36 11.47 10.04 -22.20
N ILE A 37 12.67 9.45 -22.27
CA ILE A 37 13.20 8.93 -23.56
C ILE A 37 12.54 7.60 -23.93
N ILE A 38 12.30 6.73 -22.96
CA ILE A 38 11.58 5.46 -23.18
C ILE A 38 10.14 5.75 -23.62
N TYR A 39 9.53 6.75 -23.01
CA TYR A 39 8.20 7.23 -23.34
C TYR A 39 8.12 7.68 -24.80
N GLU A 40 9.01 8.59 -25.21
CA GLU A 40 8.99 9.15 -26.55
C GLU A 40 9.27 8.09 -27.62
N LEU A 41 10.21 7.17 -27.39
CA LEU A 41 10.50 6.05 -28.29
C LEU A 41 9.32 5.08 -28.46
N SER A 42 8.60 4.78 -27.38
CA SER A 42 7.46 3.85 -27.46
C SER A 42 6.24 4.50 -28.12
N TYR A 43 6.04 5.80 -27.88
CA TYR A 43 5.01 6.56 -28.57
C TYR A 43 5.31 6.66 -30.08
N GLN A 44 6.55 7.00 -30.45
CA GLN A 44 6.98 7.03 -31.86
C GLN A 44 6.80 5.67 -32.54
N ARG A 45 7.10 4.56 -31.84
CA ARG A 45 6.82 3.21 -32.38
C ARG A 45 5.34 2.97 -32.66
N ALA A 46 4.45 3.41 -31.78
CA ALA A 46 3.01 3.28 -31.99
C ALA A 46 2.56 4.10 -33.18
N GLU A 47 3.05 5.36 -33.31
CA GLU A 47 2.75 6.26 -34.41
C GLU A 47 3.30 5.74 -35.75
N ASP A 48 4.55 5.28 -35.76
CA ASP A 48 5.20 4.67 -36.95
C ASP A 48 4.44 3.42 -37.38
N THR A 49 4.07 2.55 -36.44
CA THR A 49 3.29 1.34 -36.74
C THR A 49 1.96 1.69 -37.37
N LEU A 50 1.22 2.61 -36.79
CA LEU A 50 -0.05 3.07 -37.34
C LEU A 50 0.14 3.71 -38.72
N THR A 51 1.16 4.53 -38.91
CA THR A 51 1.50 5.16 -40.20
C THR A 51 1.83 4.13 -41.27
N ILE A 52 2.60 3.08 -40.91
CA ILE A 52 2.88 1.96 -41.85
C ILE A 52 1.58 1.29 -42.26
N LEU A 53 0.72 0.96 -41.30
CA LEU A 53 -0.57 0.30 -41.58
C LEU A 53 -1.50 1.14 -42.48
N GLN A 54 -1.46 2.48 -42.32
CA GLN A 54 -2.26 3.43 -43.08
C GLN A 54 -1.74 3.67 -44.49
N LYS A 55 -0.42 3.57 -44.70
CA LYS A 55 0.19 3.97 -45.97
C LYS A 55 0.62 2.79 -46.83
N THR A 56 0.86 1.62 -46.22
CA THR A 56 1.29 0.45 -46.97
C THR A 56 0.11 -0.27 -47.57
N LYS A 57 0.12 -0.40 -48.88
CA LYS A 57 -0.91 -1.14 -49.63
C LYS A 57 -0.66 -2.64 -49.59
N ILE A 58 -1.71 -3.43 -49.68
CA ILE A 58 -1.64 -4.90 -49.70
C ILE A 58 -0.75 -5.39 -50.85
N ALA A 59 -0.75 -4.72 -51.99
CA ALA A 59 0.14 -5.02 -53.12
C ALA A 59 1.65 -5.02 -52.76
N TYR A 60 2.07 -4.34 -51.69
CA TYR A 60 3.48 -4.28 -51.24
C TYR A 60 3.84 -5.29 -50.17
N VAL A 61 2.88 -6.05 -49.65
CA VAL A 61 3.08 -7.07 -48.60
C VAL A 61 2.60 -8.45 -49.05
N THR A 62 2.62 -8.71 -50.36
CA THR A 62 2.19 -10.00 -50.94
C THR A 62 3.10 -11.19 -50.61
N ASP A 63 4.29 -10.93 -50.07
CA ASP A 63 5.25 -11.91 -49.56
C ASP A 63 4.95 -12.32 -48.12
N ASP A 64 4.10 -11.63 -47.40
CA ASP A 64 3.59 -12.08 -46.12
C ASP A 64 2.84 -13.41 -46.25
N PRO A 65 3.12 -14.42 -45.39
CA PRO A 65 2.55 -15.76 -45.51
C PRO A 65 0.99 -15.76 -45.46
N VAL A 66 0.41 -14.93 -44.59
CA VAL A 66 -1.05 -14.83 -44.42
C VAL A 66 -1.68 -14.13 -45.62
N VAL A 67 -1.07 -13.04 -46.11
CA VAL A 67 -1.52 -12.33 -47.30
C VAL A 67 -1.45 -13.22 -48.53
N THR A 68 -0.33 -13.93 -48.72
CA THR A 68 -0.17 -14.93 -49.79
C THR A 68 -1.25 -16.00 -49.71
N GLN A 69 -1.51 -16.55 -48.53
CA GLN A 69 -2.55 -17.54 -48.33
C GLN A 69 -3.95 -17.01 -48.72
N TYR A 70 -4.29 -15.78 -48.29
CA TYR A 70 -5.58 -15.17 -48.55
C TYR A 70 -5.79 -14.83 -50.01
N ILE A 71 -4.75 -14.44 -50.74
CA ILE A 71 -4.76 -14.26 -52.20
C ILE A 71 -5.07 -15.60 -52.90
N ASN A 72 -4.34 -16.67 -52.52
CA ASN A 72 -4.49 -18.00 -53.10
C ASN A 72 -5.86 -18.62 -52.82
N GLN A 73 -6.51 -18.24 -51.73
CA GLN A 73 -7.85 -18.67 -51.35
C GLN A 73 -8.95 -17.78 -51.92
N GLY A 74 -8.60 -16.73 -52.65
CA GLY A 74 -9.57 -15.77 -53.20
C GLY A 74 -10.28 -14.90 -52.16
N MET A 75 -9.72 -14.80 -50.94
CA MET A 75 -10.22 -13.95 -49.85
C MET A 75 -9.76 -12.51 -50.02
N ILE A 76 -8.60 -12.29 -50.65
CA ILE A 76 -8.10 -11.00 -51.11
C ILE A 76 -8.21 -11.01 -52.65
N THR A 77 -8.90 -10.03 -53.17
CA THR A 77 -9.16 -9.86 -54.63
C THR A 77 -8.22 -8.82 -55.25
N GLU A 78 -8.21 -8.70 -56.58
CA GLU A 78 -7.45 -7.65 -57.27
C GLU A 78 -7.85 -6.21 -56.82
N GLU A 79 -9.10 -6.01 -56.41
CA GLU A 79 -9.58 -4.75 -55.92
C GLU A 79 -9.00 -4.41 -54.54
N ASP A 80 -8.73 -5.43 -53.72
CA ASP A 80 -8.17 -5.28 -52.38
C ASP A 80 -6.68 -4.92 -52.39
N MET A 81 -5.97 -5.19 -53.50
CA MET A 81 -4.55 -4.88 -53.63
C MET A 81 -4.23 -3.39 -53.47
N ASN A 82 -5.16 -2.54 -53.74
CA ASN A 82 -5.00 -1.09 -53.60
C ASN A 82 -5.39 -0.56 -52.21
N LYS A 83 -6.06 -1.37 -51.41
CA LYS A 83 -6.38 -1.03 -50.01
C LYS A 83 -5.10 -1.00 -49.14
N THR A 84 -5.11 -0.17 -48.15
CA THR A 84 -4.07 -0.21 -47.11
C THR A 84 -4.28 -1.43 -46.22
N ILE A 85 -3.26 -1.81 -45.47
CA ILE A 85 -3.34 -2.92 -44.50
C ILE A 85 -4.49 -2.62 -43.51
N LEU A 86 -4.56 -1.40 -43.03
CA LEU A 86 -5.55 -0.97 -42.05
C LEU A 86 -6.98 -1.01 -42.61
N ASP A 87 -7.17 -0.57 -43.88
CA ASP A 87 -8.45 -0.63 -44.57
C ASP A 87 -8.93 -2.07 -44.80
N LEU A 88 -8.01 -3.00 -45.08
CA LEU A 88 -8.34 -4.39 -45.26
C LEU A 88 -8.74 -5.05 -43.93
N ILE A 89 -8.03 -4.78 -42.87
CA ILE A 89 -8.37 -5.23 -41.51
C ILE A 89 -9.76 -4.72 -41.13
N GLY A 90 -10.05 -3.42 -41.36
CA GLY A 90 -11.36 -2.82 -41.12
C GLY A 90 -12.45 -3.42 -41.99
N THR A 91 -12.14 -3.76 -43.26
CA THR A 91 -13.08 -4.41 -44.19
C THR A 91 -13.47 -5.81 -43.67
N PHE A 92 -12.50 -6.65 -43.30
CA PHE A 92 -12.76 -7.97 -42.72
C PHE A 92 -13.60 -7.89 -41.45
N TRP A 93 -13.27 -6.94 -40.57
CA TRP A 93 -14.05 -6.71 -39.35
C TRP A 93 -15.50 -6.31 -39.68
N SER A 94 -15.72 -5.37 -40.59
CA SER A 94 -17.04 -4.86 -40.92
C SER A 94 -17.92 -5.91 -41.63
N GLU A 95 -17.29 -6.84 -42.33
CA GLU A 95 -17.97 -7.98 -43.00
C GLU A 95 -18.23 -9.15 -42.04
N GLY A 96 -17.87 -9.04 -40.77
CA GLY A 96 -17.99 -10.08 -39.73
C GLY A 96 -16.97 -11.21 -39.88
N LYS A 97 -15.95 -11.05 -40.73
CA LYS A 97 -14.85 -12.00 -40.94
C LYS A 97 -13.73 -11.72 -39.95
N VAL A 98 -14.04 -11.72 -38.64
CA VAL A 98 -13.12 -11.31 -37.57
C VAL A 98 -11.88 -12.18 -37.53
N ASP A 99 -11.99 -13.48 -37.80
CA ASP A 99 -10.83 -14.40 -37.82
C ASP A 99 -9.80 -14.02 -38.88
N LEU A 100 -10.23 -13.51 -40.03
CA LEU A 100 -9.32 -13.03 -41.07
C LEU A 100 -8.63 -11.73 -40.65
N ALA A 101 -9.37 -10.82 -40.01
CA ALA A 101 -8.80 -9.59 -39.44
C ALA A 101 -7.77 -9.89 -38.34
N VAL A 102 -8.06 -10.86 -37.45
CA VAL A 102 -7.16 -11.33 -36.41
C VAL A 102 -5.85 -11.88 -36.97
N ASN A 103 -5.96 -12.83 -37.90
CA ASN A 103 -4.76 -13.48 -38.47
C ASN A 103 -3.92 -12.51 -39.29
N LEU A 104 -4.54 -11.61 -40.06
CA LEU A 104 -3.82 -10.56 -40.81
C LEU A 104 -3.11 -9.59 -39.84
N SER A 105 -3.84 -9.10 -38.84
CA SER A 105 -3.26 -8.23 -37.81
C SER A 105 -2.07 -8.87 -37.11
N LYS A 106 -2.23 -10.11 -36.68
CA LYS A 106 -1.16 -10.88 -36.04
C LYS A 106 0.09 -11.00 -36.91
N SER A 107 -0.06 -11.43 -38.15
CA SER A 107 1.07 -11.63 -39.08
C SER A 107 1.85 -10.34 -39.32
N ILE A 108 1.13 -9.27 -39.60
CA ILE A 108 1.75 -7.96 -39.87
C ILE A 108 2.42 -7.37 -38.62
N PHE A 109 1.73 -7.36 -37.46
CA PHE A 109 2.32 -6.79 -36.24
C PHE A 109 3.48 -7.61 -35.72
N ASP A 110 3.44 -8.94 -35.81
CA ASP A 110 4.54 -9.81 -35.41
C ASP A 110 5.79 -9.62 -36.29
N SER A 111 5.61 -9.14 -37.53
CA SER A 111 6.73 -8.77 -38.41
C SER A 111 7.28 -7.36 -38.15
N LEU A 112 6.44 -6.43 -37.66
CA LEU A 112 6.82 -5.03 -37.43
C LEU A 112 7.40 -4.79 -36.04
N LEU A 113 6.96 -5.54 -35.04
CA LEU A 113 7.30 -5.29 -33.66
C LEU A 113 8.11 -6.44 -33.03
N PRO A 114 9.18 -6.14 -32.27
CA PRO A 114 9.98 -7.15 -31.57
C PRO A 114 9.13 -8.06 -30.68
N PRO A 115 9.56 -9.32 -30.42
CA PRO A 115 8.78 -10.28 -29.63
C PRO A 115 8.46 -9.84 -28.19
N GLU A 116 9.33 -9.03 -27.60
CA GLU A 116 9.21 -8.48 -26.24
C GLU A 116 8.20 -7.34 -26.12
N VAL A 117 7.78 -6.75 -27.24
CA VAL A 117 6.84 -5.62 -27.25
C VAL A 117 5.42 -6.14 -27.30
N GLY A 118 4.60 -5.80 -26.30
CA GLY A 118 3.16 -6.06 -26.31
C GLY A 118 2.44 -5.09 -27.23
N TYR A 119 1.36 -5.55 -27.88
CA TYR A 119 0.51 -4.69 -28.70
C TYR A 119 -0.95 -5.14 -28.72
N GLU A 120 -1.81 -4.19 -28.96
CA GLU A 120 -3.25 -4.43 -29.13
C GLU A 120 -3.79 -3.56 -30.26
N ILE A 121 -4.64 -4.11 -31.10
CA ILE A 121 -5.40 -3.39 -32.12
C ILE A 121 -6.90 -3.45 -31.79
N VAL A 122 -7.51 -2.28 -31.72
CA VAL A 122 -8.92 -2.12 -31.36
C VAL A 122 -9.63 -1.37 -32.50
N ILE A 123 -10.80 -1.86 -32.94
CA ILE A 123 -11.67 -1.19 -33.90
C ILE A 123 -13.00 -0.87 -33.21
N GLY A 124 -13.32 0.42 -33.08
CA GLY A 124 -14.46 0.82 -32.27
C GLY A 124 -14.32 0.39 -30.82
N ASN A 125 -15.16 -0.56 -30.40
CA ASN A 125 -15.11 -1.17 -29.08
C ASN A 125 -14.56 -2.61 -29.08
N ASP A 126 -14.24 -3.15 -30.27
CA ASP A 126 -13.84 -4.54 -30.42
C ASP A 126 -12.32 -4.67 -30.47
N THR A 127 -11.73 -5.44 -29.56
CA THR A 127 -10.33 -5.82 -29.64
C THR A 127 -10.16 -6.92 -30.70
N ILE A 128 -9.44 -6.58 -31.77
CA ILE A 128 -9.20 -7.51 -32.89
C ILE A 128 -8.13 -8.51 -32.50
N TYR A 129 -6.99 -8.03 -32.01
CA TYR A 129 -5.91 -8.89 -31.54
C TYR A 129 -5.09 -8.21 -30.44
N SER A 130 -4.57 -9.01 -29.50
CA SER A 130 -3.71 -8.57 -28.42
C SER A 130 -2.58 -9.56 -28.21
N ARG A 131 -1.36 -9.07 -28.16
CA ARG A 131 -0.16 -9.79 -27.71
C ARG A 131 0.29 -9.18 -26.40
N PRO A 132 0.30 -9.94 -25.28
CA PRO A 132 0.78 -9.39 -24.01
C PRO A 132 2.28 -9.05 -24.09
N GLY A 133 2.65 -7.91 -23.54
CA GLY A 133 4.04 -7.48 -23.36
C GLY A 133 4.42 -7.46 -21.89
N VAL A 134 5.65 -7.01 -21.60
CA VAL A 134 6.05 -6.70 -20.25
C VAL A 134 5.27 -5.46 -19.83
N LEU A 135 4.46 -5.59 -18.78
CA LEU A 135 3.61 -4.50 -18.29
C LEU A 135 4.48 -3.32 -17.84
N GLY A 136 4.50 -2.30 -18.67
CA GLY A 136 5.11 -1.01 -18.43
C GLY A 136 4.10 0.09 -18.71
N SER A 137 4.47 1.05 -19.54
CA SER A 137 3.57 2.09 -20.04
C SER A 137 2.87 1.61 -21.30
N ILE A 138 1.57 1.84 -21.43
CA ILE A 138 0.82 1.56 -22.65
C ILE A 138 0.64 2.85 -23.45
N PHE A 139 1.08 2.83 -24.70
CA PHE A 139 0.98 3.95 -25.63
C PHE A 139 -0.13 3.69 -26.63
N ARG A 140 -0.95 4.72 -26.89
CA ARG A 140 -2.09 4.63 -27.79
C ARG A 140 -1.95 5.64 -28.90
N VAL A 141 -2.22 5.17 -30.10
CA VAL A 141 -2.39 6.04 -31.24
C VAL A 141 -3.69 5.67 -31.95
N ARG A 142 -4.46 6.66 -32.35
CA ARG A 142 -5.77 6.46 -32.96
C ARG A 142 -5.82 7.10 -34.34
N THR A 143 -6.63 6.51 -35.20
CA THR A 143 -7.02 7.09 -36.48
C THR A 143 -8.46 6.76 -36.76
N VAL A 144 -9.07 7.44 -37.75
CA VAL A 144 -10.37 7.13 -38.25
C VAL A 144 -10.21 6.54 -39.65
N VAL A 145 -10.87 5.43 -39.88
CA VAL A 145 -10.91 4.77 -41.16
C VAL A 145 -12.35 4.55 -41.61
N SER A 146 -12.59 4.51 -42.91
CA SER A 146 -13.86 4.10 -43.49
C SER A 146 -13.60 3.26 -44.72
N GLY A 147 -14.37 2.17 -44.88
CA GLY A 147 -14.28 1.29 -46.04
C GLY A 147 -14.86 1.95 -47.31
N PHE A 148 -14.49 1.41 -48.46
CA PHE A 148 -14.94 1.89 -49.75
C PHE A 148 -16.09 1.03 -50.31
N LYS A 149 -17.17 1.68 -50.74
CA LYS A 149 -18.26 1.04 -51.51
C LYS A 149 -18.52 1.82 -52.78
N THR A 150 -18.75 1.13 -53.86
CA THR A 150 -19.31 1.72 -55.08
C THR A 150 -20.76 2.14 -54.81
N GLY A 151 -21.03 3.41 -54.61
CA GLY A 151 -22.36 3.94 -54.30
C GLY A 151 -22.29 5.30 -53.66
N GLU A 152 -23.31 5.71 -52.93
CA GLU A 152 -23.44 7.06 -52.36
C GLU A 152 -22.31 7.37 -51.41
N ALA A 153 -21.55 8.39 -51.70
CA ALA A 153 -20.48 8.88 -50.87
C ALA A 153 -21.05 9.69 -49.70
N PRO A 154 -20.61 9.48 -48.45
CA PRO A 154 -20.86 10.43 -47.40
C PRO A 154 -20.10 11.73 -47.72
N LEU A 155 -20.88 12.77 -48.00
CA LEU A 155 -20.36 14.13 -48.14
C LEU A 155 -20.27 14.72 -46.71
N GLY A 156 -19.09 15.20 -46.37
CA GLY A 156 -18.94 15.83 -45.05
C GLY A 156 -17.51 16.00 -44.64
N CYS A 157 -17.35 16.37 -43.40
CA CYS A 157 -16.10 16.61 -42.75
C CYS A 157 -15.96 15.76 -41.48
N ILE A 158 -14.77 15.23 -41.26
CA ILE A 158 -14.37 14.57 -39.99
C ILE A 158 -13.37 15.47 -39.29
N ALA A 159 -13.58 15.73 -38.01
CA ALA A 159 -12.61 16.44 -37.17
C ALA A 159 -12.10 15.53 -36.08
N SER A 160 -10.85 15.77 -35.66
CA SER A 160 -10.29 15.22 -34.43
C SER A 160 -9.84 16.37 -33.50
N ALA A 161 -10.03 16.18 -32.21
CA ALA A 161 -9.57 17.14 -31.21
C ALA A 161 -8.77 16.45 -30.13
N TYR A 162 -7.68 17.08 -29.75
CA TYR A 162 -6.85 16.63 -28.61
C TYR A 162 -6.18 17.84 -27.94
N ILE A 163 -5.80 17.66 -26.69
CA ILE A 163 -5.06 18.69 -25.95
C ILE A 163 -3.58 18.39 -26.05
N GLU A 164 -2.83 19.33 -26.59
CA GLU A 164 -1.35 19.32 -26.59
C GLU A 164 -0.78 20.07 -25.38
N LYS A 165 -1.46 21.13 -25.00
CA LYS A 165 -1.06 21.99 -23.86
C LYS A 165 -2.28 22.47 -23.11
N ILE A 166 -2.08 22.79 -21.83
CA ILE A 166 -3.00 23.54 -21.01
C ILE A 166 -2.41 24.91 -20.69
N LYS A 167 -3.22 25.92 -20.49
CA LYS A 167 -2.75 27.25 -20.07
C LYS A 167 -2.35 27.24 -18.60
N GLY A 168 -3.13 26.57 -17.77
CA GLY A 168 -2.86 26.38 -16.37
C GLY A 168 -3.83 25.41 -15.71
N LYS A 169 -3.35 24.74 -14.69
CA LYS A 169 -4.16 23.99 -13.72
C LYS A 169 -3.64 24.28 -12.35
N ARG A 170 -4.51 24.47 -11.40
CA ARG A 170 -4.15 24.56 -9.99
C ARG A 170 -3.94 23.16 -9.45
N THR A 171 -2.82 22.94 -8.80
CA THR A 171 -2.45 21.66 -8.22
C THR A 171 -1.53 21.88 -7.03
N ALA A 172 -1.05 20.82 -6.41
CA ALA A 172 -0.15 20.95 -5.27
C ALA A 172 0.91 19.85 -5.25
N SER A 173 2.08 20.22 -4.72
CA SER A 173 3.10 19.27 -4.28
C SER A 173 2.90 19.00 -2.80
N TYR A 174 2.92 17.72 -2.42
CA TYR A 174 2.80 17.26 -1.03
C TYR A 174 4.09 16.58 -0.61
N TYR A 175 4.60 16.95 0.53
CA TYR A 175 5.68 16.23 1.19
C TYR A 175 5.22 15.83 2.60
N TYR A 176 5.31 14.55 2.90
CA TYR A 176 4.92 13.96 4.16
C TYR A 176 6.16 13.60 4.96
N PHE A 177 6.07 13.72 6.27
CA PHE A 177 7.11 13.29 7.17
C PHE A 177 6.52 12.59 8.37
N GLY A 178 7.19 11.53 8.82
CA GLY A 178 6.80 10.75 9.99
C GLY A 178 7.08 11.47 11.29
N GLY A 179 6.64 10.86 12.37
CA GLY A 179 6.90 11.34 13.71
C GLY A 179 8.30 11.04 14.19
N PHE A 180 8.76 11.76 15.19
CA PHE A 180 9.95 11.41 15.95
C PHE A 180 9.81 11.74 17.43
N THR A 181 10.58 11.04 18.24
CA THR A 181 10.71 11.32 19.68
C THR A 181 12.11 11.80 19.96
N GLY A 182 12.25 12.94 20.61
CA GLY A 182 13.55 13.53 20.97
C GLY A 182 13.65 15.00 20.61
N GLN A 183 14.87 15.51 20.56
CA GLN A 183 15.15 16.88 20.11
C GLN A 183 15.59 16.88 18.66
N GLY A 184 15.23 17.90 17.90
CA GLY A 184 15.80 18.03 16.60
C GLY A 184 15.09 18.98 15.65
N ASN A 185 15.70 19.13 14.49
CA ASN A 185 15.18 19.87 13.36
C ASN A 185 14.85 18.88 12.27
N LEU A 186 13.73 19.10 11.58
CA LEU A 186 13.38 18.35 10.37
C LEU A 186 13.95 19.06 9.16
N THR A 187 14.59 18.29 8.26
CA THR A 187 15.09 18.80 6.97
C THR A 187 14.71 17.84 5.87
N PHE A 188 14.22 18.36 4.74
CA PHE A 188 13.83 17.52 3.61
C PHE A 188 13.85 18.30 2.31
N TYR A 189 13.95 17.57 1.20
CA TYR A 189 13.93 18.13 -0.13
C TYR A 189 12.58 17.91 -0.81
N ILE A 190 12.07 18.95 -1.46
CA ILE A 190 10.90 18.86 -2.35
C ILE A 190 11.40 19.07 -3.78
N TYR A 191 11.16 18.06 -4.64
CA TYR A 191 11.70 18.00 -6.01
C TYR A 191 10.68 18.29 -7.10
N ASP A 192 9.39 18.16 -6.81
CA ASP A 192 8.31 18.07 -7.79
C ASP A 192 7.61 19.40 -8.09
N ILE A 193 8.27 20.53 -7.82
CA ILE A 193 7.75 21.85 -8.18
C ILE A 193 8.17 22.17 -9.63
N PRO A 194 7.20 22.29 -10.57
CA PRO A 194 7.53 22.56 -11.98
C PRO A 194 8.25 23.88 -12.19
N SER A 195 9.05 23.95 -13.28
CA SER A 195 9.78 25.16 -13.63
C SER A 195 8.90 26.35 -14.03
N ASP A 196 7.71 26.08 -14.54
CA ASP A 196 6.68 27.07 -14.91
C ASP A 196 5.72 27.41 -13.76
N ALA A 197 5.85 26.76 -12.60
CA ALA A 197 4.91 26.92 -11.48
C ALA A 197 4.74 28.36 -11.04
N ILE A 198 3.50 28.78 -10.83
CA ILE A 198 3.15 30.04 -10.16
C ILE A 198 2.65 29.68 -8.78
N ILE A 199 3.50 29.84 -7.78
CA ILE A 199 3.21 29.38 -6.42
C ILE A 199 2.27 30.39 -5.75
N GLU A 200 1.17 29.86 -5.16
CA GLU A 200 0.13 30.67 -4.52
C GLU A 200 0.26 30.67 -3.01
N SER A 201 0.49 29.48 -2.43
CA SER A 201 0.52 29.33 -0.97
C SER A 201 1.32 28.11 -0.55
N ILE A 202 1.78 28.15 0.71
CA ILE A 202 2.36 27.01 1.41
C ILE A 202 1.44 26.69 2.60
N TYR A 203 0.95 25.47 2.66
CA TYR A 203 0.21 24.97 3.81
C TYR A 203 1.06 23.95 4.55
N LEU A 204 1.21 24.14 5.86
CA LEU A 204 1.89 23.20 6.75
C LEU A 204 0.91 22.71 7.80
N GLU A 205 0.86 21.42 7.98
CA GLU A 205 0.14 20.76 9.07
C GLU A 205 1.11 19.88 9.85
N LEU A 206 1.09 19.99 11.17
CA LEU A 206 2.05 19.33 12.04
C LEU A 206 1.40 18.97 13.37
N SER A 207 1.55 17.72 13.77
CA SER A 207 1.19 17.25 15.11
C SER A 207 2.37 17.47 16.05
N THR A 208 2.29 18.44 16.98
CA THR A 208 3.44 18.86 17.79
C THR A 208 3.05 19.39 19.16
N VAL A 209 3.99 19.36 20.09
CA VAL A 209 3.92 20.07 21.40
C VAL A 209 4.73 21.36 21.42
N ALA A 210 5.61 21.59 20.45
CA ALA A 210 6.56 22.70 20.44
C ALA A 210 6.23 23.72 19.34
N ASN A 211 6.57 25.00 19.58
CA ASN A 211 6.65 25.99 18.53
C ASN A 211 7.81 25.68 17.59
N ALA A 212 7.67 26.08 16.35
CA ALA A 212 8.70 25.87 15.34
C ALA A 212 8.91 27.10 14.46
N THR A 213 9.95 27.05 13.62
CA THR A 213 10.24 28.07 12.61
C THR A 213 10.51 27.35 11.29
N LEU A 214 9.88 27.83 10.23
CA LEU A 214 10.10 27.31 8.87
C LEU A 214 11.18 28.13 8.16
N TYR A 215 12.15 27.44 7.57
CA TYR A 215 13.14 27.97 6.65
C TYR A 215 13.03 27.26 5.31
N ILE A 216 13.26 27.99 4.22
CA ILE A 216 13.28 27.48 2.86
C ILE A 216 14.60 27.90 2.21
N ASN A 217 15.36 26.93 1.72
CA ASN A 217 16.70 27.14 1.15
C ASN A 217 17.63 27.97 2.06
N GLY A 218 17.51 27.74 3.39
CA GLY A 218 18.29 28.46 4.40
C GLY A 218 17.76 29.84 4.79
N ASN A 219 16.75 30.37 4.10
CA ASN A 219 16.14 31.65 4.39
C ASN A 219 14.96 31.50 5.35
N PHE A 220 14.83 32.41 6.31
CA PHE A 220 13.67 32.46 7.21
C PHE A 220 12.38 32.66 6.40
N CYS A 221 11.38 31.88 6.71
CA CYS A 221 10.05 31.98 6.11
C CYS A 221 9.04 32.49 7.14
N GLN A 222 8.75 31.68 8.16
CA GLN A 222 7.71 32.01 9.13
C GLN A 222 7.92 31.35 10.49
N SER A 223 7.51 32.05 11.56
CA SER A 223 7.37 31.46 12.88
C SER A 223 6.04 30.71 13.00
N LEU A 224 6.14 29.44 13.38
CA LEU A 224 5.02 28.52 13.53
C LEU A 224 4.62 28.45 15.02
N ASN A 225 3.84 29.42 15.47
CA ASN A 225 3.41 29.50 16.88
C ASN A 225 2.15 28.65 17.07
N LYS A 226 2.18 27.78 18.06
CA LYS A 226 1.03 26.95 18.43
C LYS A 226 -0.10 27.79 19.03
N LYS A 227 -1.34 27.37 18.74
CA LYS A 227 -2.55 27.92 19.35
C LYS A 227 -2.85 27.32 20.72
N TYR A 228 -2.51 26.02 20.88
CA TYR A 228 -2.83 25.26 22.09
C TYR A 228 -1.55 24.74 22.76
N PRO A 229 -1.46 24.75 24.09
CA PRO A 229 -0.26 24.36 24.82
C PRO A 229 0.00 22.84 24.80
N ASN A 230 -1.06 22.04 24.61
CA ASN A 230 -0.98 20.59 24.64
C ASN A 230 -0.57 20.01 23.27
N TYR A 231 -0.31 18.72 23.23
CA TYR A 231 -0.09 17.98 22.00
C TYR A 231 -1.35 18.03 21.10
N THR A 232 -1.24 18.70 19.97
CA THR A 232 -2.35 18.95 19.04
C THR A 232 -1.86 19.00 17.61
N VAL A 233 -2.78 18.78 16.68
CA VAL A 233 -2.56 19.05 15.25
C VAL A 233 -2.75 20.54 15.04
N GLU A 234 -1.70 21.20 14.55
CA GLU A 234 -1.69 22.62 14.24
C GLU A 234 -1.47 22.82 12.73
N ASN A 235 -2.01 23.90 12.19
CA ASN A 235 -1.86 24.23 10.79
C ASN A 235 -1.56 25.72 10.56
N TRP A 236 -0.83 26.00 9.50
CA TRP A 236 -0.46 27.33 9.06
C TRP A 236 -0.57 27.43 7.55
N THR A 237 -1.23 28.47 7.06
CA THR A 237 -1.26 28.80 5.63
C THR A 237 -0.45 30.09 5.42
N ILE A 238 0.52 30.03 4.53
CA ILE A 238 1.51 31.07 4.29
C ILE A 238 1.27 31.62 2.89
N PHE A 239 0.91 32.91 2.82
CA PHE A 239 0.74 33.70 1.59
C PHE A 239 1.83 34.77 1.41
N ASP A 240 2.79 34.88 2.36
CA ASP A 240 3.86 35.88 2.30
C ASP A 240 4.76 35.62 1.10
N GLN A 241 4.79 36.58 0.17
CA GLN A 241 5.59 36.51 -1.03
C GLN A 241 7.10 36.46 -0.75
N ASN A 242 7.58 37.03 0.35
CA ASN A 242 8.99 36.91 0.73
C ASN A 242 9.36 35.46 1.06
N CYS A 243 8.43 34.72 1.67
CA CYS A 243 8.61 33.31 1.93
C CYS A 243 8.50 32.47 0.64
N ILE A 244 7.48 32.71 -0.16
CA ILE A 244 7.20 31.99 -1.41
C ILE A 244 8.36 32.17 -2.41
N ASN A 245 8.94 33.36 -2.50
CA ASN A 245 10.07 33.67 -3.38
C ASN A 245 11.36 32.91 -3.01
N ASN A 246 11.44 32.31 -1.82
CA ASN A 246 12.56 31.47 -1.43
C ASN A 246 12.51 30.08 -2.10
N ILE A 247 11.38 29.73 -2.73
CA ILE A 247 11.22 28.47 -3.47
C ILE A 247 11.79 28.63 -4.88
N SER A 248 12.75 27.79 -5.23
CA SER A 248 13.32 27.70 -6.58
C SER A 248 12.52 26.69 -7.41
N LYS A 249 12.09 27.10 -8.60
CA LYS A 249 11.24 26.29 -9.48
C LYS A 249 12.08 25.34 -10.33
N GLY A 250 11.62 24.12 -10.58
CA GLY A 250 12.28 23.13 -11.43
C GLY A 250 13.53 22.49 -10.83
N VAL A 251 13.80 22.73 -9.55
CA VAL A 251 14.94 22.17 -8.81
C VAL A 251 14.55 21.79 -7.40
N ALA A 252 15.39 20.99 -6.74
CA ALA A 252 15.21 20.61 -5.35
C ALA A 252 15.22 21.82 -4.42
N ASN A 253 14.28 21.88 -3.48
CA ASN A 253 14.20 22.91 -2.44
C ASN A 253 14.39 22.27 -1.08
N LEU A 254 15.30 22.84 -0.28
CA LEU A 254 15.53 22.39 1.09
C LEU A 254 14.60 23.11 2.05
N PHE A 255 13.72 22.36 2.69
CA PHE A 255 12.86 22.84 3.77
C PHE A 255 13.44 22.42 5.12
N THR A 256 13.39 23.34 6.09
CA THR A 256 13.84 23.08 7.46
C THR A 256 12.78 23.58 8.44
N ILE A 257 12.32 22.69 9.30
CA ILE A 257 11.47 23.02 10.44
C ILE A 257 12.33 22.94 11.70
N ASN A 258 12.58 24.09 12.31
CA ASN A 258 13.40 24.22 13.51
C ASN A 258 12.50 24.39 14.73
N PHE A 259 12.59 23.49 15.70
CA PHE A 259 11.81 23.53 16.93
C PHE A 259 12.50 24.40 18.00
N SER A 260 11.76 25.36 18.54
CA SER A 260 12.30 26.41 19.42
C SER A 260 12.61 25.99 20.86
N SER A 261 12.24 24.80 21.25
CA SER A 261 12.53 24.26 22.59
C SER A 261 13.06 22.85 22.52
N PRO A 262 14.00 22.49 23.40
CA PRO A 262 14.40 21.11 23.55
C PRO A 262 13.17 20.28 23.91
N VAL A 263 12.79 19.38 23.02
CA VAL A 263 11.65 18.49 23.20
C VAL A 263 12.16 17.27 23.96
N THR A 264 12.53 17.45 25.23
CA THR A 264 13.10 16.39 26.07
C THR A 264 12.11 15.27 26.40
N SER A 265 10.81 15.52 26.21
CA SER A 265 9.73 14.57 26.45
C SER A 265 8.63 14.66 25.43
N ALA A 266 8.87 15.33 24.30
CA ALA A 266 7.82 15.59 23.34
C ALA A 266 7.93 14.67 22.12
N TYR A 267 6.79 14.25 21.70
CA TYR A 267 6.53 13.48 20.49
C TYR A 267 6.09 14.44 19.38
N ILE A 268 6.63 14.24 18.19
CA ILE A 268 6.17 14.85 16.95
C ILE A 268 5.48 13.76 16.15
N GLY A 269 4.18 13.88 15.98
CA GLY A 269 3.35 12.82 15.39
C GLY A 269 3.31 12.82 13.85
N GLY A 270 4.25 13.51 13.22
CA GLY A 270 4.28 13.67 11.77
C GLY A 270 3.50 14.87 11.29
N GLY A 271 3.45 15.02 9.98
CA GLY A 271 2.78 16.11 9.30
C GLY A 271 3.06 16.13 7.82
N TYR A 272 2.65 17.20 7.14
CA TYR A 272 2.95 17.41 5.74
C TYR A 272 3.02 18.89 5.37
N ILE A 273 3.73 19.16 4.28
CA ILE A 273 3.70 20.44 3.58
C ILE A 273 2.98 20.25 2.26
N LYS A 274 2.07 21.17 1.95
CA LYS A 274 1.38 21.29 0.67
C LYS A 274 1.78 22.64 0.05
N ILE A 275 2.34 22.61 -1.16
CA ILE A 275 2.66 23.80 -1.92
C ILE A 275 1.67 23.87 -3.07
N THR A 276 0.78 24.85 -3.04
CA THR A 276 -0.24 25.07 -4.08
C THR A 276 0.30 26.00 -5.14
N TYR A 277 0.13 25.62 -6.40
CA TYR A 277 0.62 26.38 -7.55
C TYR A 277 -0.20 26.13 -8.81
N ASP A 278 -0.14 27.08 -9.75
CA ASP A 278 -0.61 26.90 -11.12
C ASP A 278 0.54 26.40 -12.00
N THR A 279 0.26 25.48 -12.92
CA THR A 279 1.22 24.99 -13.91
C THR A 279 0.54 24.63 -15.22
N ALA A 280 1.24 24.80 -16.34
CA ALA A 280 0.81 24.32 -17.65
C ALA A 280 1.38 22.92 -17.98
N GLN A 281 2.16 22.32 -17.08
CA GLN A 281 2.72 21.00 -17.33
C GLN A 281 1.65 19.90 -17.21
N MET A 282 1.65 19.02 -18.19
CA MET A 282 0.90 17.77 -18.16
C MET A 282 1.70 16.70 -17.41
N ASN A 283 1.02 15.67 -17.00
CA ASN A 283 1.66 14.61 -16.20
C ASN A 283 2.58 13.74 -17.04
N VAL A 284 3.71 13.34 -16.44
CA VAL A 284 4.58 12.31 -17.00
C VAL A 284 4.20 10.99 -16.31
N PRO A 285 4.08 9.86 -17.05
CA PRO A 285 3.79 8.58 -16.46
C PRO A 285 4.81 8.24 -15.36
N LEU A 286 4.34 7.63 -14.27
CA LEU A 286 5.22 7.08 -13.25
C LEU A 286 6.05 5.96 -13.89
N GLY A 287 7.36 6.04 -13.73
CA GLY A 287 8.27 4.96 -14.13
C GLY A 287 8.07 3.70 -13.27
N ASN A 288 8.84 2.69 -13.57
CA ASN A 288 8.94 1.46 -12.77
C ASN A 288 10.03 1.53 -11.68
N VAL A 289 10.60 2.71 -11.45
CA VAL A 289 11.60 2.99 -10.43
C VAL A 289 11.08 4.10 -9.52
N MET A 290 11.19 3.89 -8.23
CA MET A 290 10.82 4.88 -7.23
C MET A 290 11.93 5.08 -6.21
N GLN A 291 12.07 6.32 -5.74
CA GLN A 291 12.99 6.67 -4.66
C GLN A 291 12.20 7.33 -3.53
N TYR A 292 12.34 6.77 -2.33
CA TYR A 292 11.88 7.35 -1.10
C TYR A 292 13.06 8.03 -0.41
N ASN A 293 12.96 9.34 -0.17
CA ASN A 293 13.99 10.11 0.51
C ASN A 293 13.62 10.28 1.98
N PHE A 294 14.56 10.03 2.86
CA PHE A 294 14.34 10.20 4.29
C PHE A 294 14.23 11.68 4.66
N THR A 295 13.37 11.95 5.61
CA THR A 295 13.42 13.23 6.33
C THR A 295 14.72 13.27 7.14
N GLY A 296 15.53 14.27 6.90
CA GLY A 296 16.74 14.54 7.69
C GLY A 296 16.33 15.07 9.07
N ILE A 297 16.99 14.56 10.11
CA ILE A 297 16.74 14.97 11.50
C ILE A 297 18.05 15.17 12.23
N SER A 298 18.17 16.25 12.97
CA SER A 298 19.28 16.48 13.88
C SER A 298 18.85 16.30 15.33
N GLY A 299 19.61 15.55 16.13
CA GLY A 299 19.30 15.28 17.53
C GLY A 299 18.23 14.20 17.72
N VAL A 300 18.05 13.31 16.77
CA VAL A 300 17.02 12.26 16.78
C VAL A 300 17.31 11.18 17.82
N ILE A 301 16.27 10.76 18.53
CA ILE A 301 16.28 9.52 19.33
C ILE A 301 15.60 8.40 18.55
N ASN A 302 14.41 8.66 17.99
CA ASN A 302 13.67 7.74 17.12
C ASN A 302 12.94 8.51 16.02
N LEU A 303 13.12 8.09 14.79
CA LEU A 303 12.31 8.49 13.63
C LEU A 303 11.36 7.34 13.30
N TYR A 304 10.08 7.66 13.17
CA TYR A 304 9.03 6.78 12.68
C TYR A 304 8.52 7.32 11.34
N ASP A 305 8.59 6.52 10.31
CA ASP A 305 8.15 6.90 8.96
C ASP A 305 7.66 5.67 8.19
N SER A 306 7.30 5.84 6.93
CA SER A 306 6.86 4.75 6.06
C SER A 306 7.10 5.06 4.59
N PHE A 307 7.18 4.03 3.75
CA PHE A 307 7.17 4.13 2.30
C PHE A 307 6.20 3.11 1.68
N TYR A 308 5.72 3.39 0.48
CA TYR A 308 4.77 2.56 -0.23
C TYR A 308 5.38 1.99 -1.50
N ILE A 309 5.13 0.71 -1.77
CA ILE A 309 5.53 0.02 -3.00
C ILE A 309 4.30 -0.17 -3.89
N PRO A 310 4.18 0.56 -5.02
CA PRO A 310 2.95 0.59 -5.83
C PRO A 310 2.80 -0.57 -6.82
N GLY A 311 3.60 -1.61 -6.70
CA GLY A 311 3.57 -2.76 -7.60
C GLY A 311 4.34 -3.94 -7.05
N ASN A 312 4.58 -4.94 -7.88
CA ASN A 312 5.41 -6.08 -7.50
C ASN A 312 6.90 -5.67 -7.44
N LEU A 313 7.48 -5.68 -6.26
CA LEU A 313 8.86 -5.31 -6.02
C LEU A 313 9.82 -6.30 -6.71
N THR A 314 10.75 -5.76 -7.48
CA THR A 314 11.74 -6.57 -8.22
C THR A 314 13.15 -6.42 -7.69
N SER A 315 13.53 -5.23 -7.21
CA SER A 315 14.82 -5.00 -6.57
C SER A 315 14.75 -3.77 -5.65
N MET A 316 15.64 -3.71 -4.68
CA MET A 316 15.74 -2.61 -3.72
C MET A 316 17.20 -2.31 -3.37
N GLU A 317 17.52 -1.03 -3.27
CA GLU A 317 18.78 -0.53 -2.74
C GLU A 317 18.52 0.56 -1.71
N MET A 318 19.42 0.71 -0.74
CA MET A 318 19.28 1.72 0.30
C MET A 318 20.63 2.37 0.57
N HIS A 319 20.58 3.70 0.68
CA HIS A 319 21.69 4.54 1.07
C HIS A 319 21.34 5.26 2.37
N LEU A 320 22.17 5.10 3.40
CA LEU A 320 21.99 5.78 4.69
C LEU A 320 23.23 6.59 5.01
N GLU A 321 23.02 7.88 5.27
CA GLU A 321 24.04 8.80 5.74
C GLU A 321 23.61 9.37 7.10
N PHE A 322 24.41 9.12 8.14
CA PHE A 322 24.10 9.57 9.50
C PHE A 322 25.33 9.79 10.35
N LEU A 323 25.18 10.60 11.40
CA LEU A 323 26.18 10.83 12.45
C LEU A 323 25.52 10.48 13.79
N SER A 324 26.11 9.58 14.55
CA SER A 324 25.65 9.26 15.89
C SER A 324 26.78 8.76 16.77
N ASN A 325 26.95 9.38 17.92
CA ASN A 325 27.85 8.88 18.97
C ASN A 325 27.28 7.70 19.77
N TYR A 326 26.01 7.37 19.51
CA TYR A 326 25.27 6.30 20.17
C TYR A 326 25.02 5.15 19.21
N SER A 327 24.87 3.95 19.77
CA SER A 327 24.44 2.79 18.98
C SER A 327 23.11 3.08 18.30
N THR A 328 23.03 2.84 16.99
CA THR A 328 21.86 3.06 16.16
C THR A 328 21.37 1.77 15.56
N PHE A 329 20.09 1.72 15.25
CA PHE A 329 19.47 0.63 14.50
C PHE A 329 18.51 1.19 13.45
N PHE A 330 18.30 0.39 12.40
CA PHE A 330 17.33 0.69 11.35
C PHE A 330 16.49 -0.54 11.06
N ASN A 331 15.18 -0.36 11.13
CA ASN A 331 14.19 -1.40 10.85
C ASN A 331 13.34 -1.03 9.63
N ILE A 332 13.05 -2.03 8.80
CA ILE A 332 12.01 -2.00 7.76
C ILE A 332 10.97 -3.05 8.16
N GLY A 333 9.76 -2.60 8.46
CA GLY A 333 8.77 -3.44 9.11
C GLY A 333 9.33 -3.99 10.44
N ASN A 334 9.17 -5.27 10.67
CA ASN A 334 9.72 -5.97 11.83
C ASN A 334 11.15 -6.48 11.66
N LYS A 335 11.77 -6.21 10.50
CA LYS A 335 13.13 -6.70 10.22
C LYS A 335 14.16 -5.63 10.54
N THR A 336 15.15 -6.00 11.32
CA THR A 336 16.33 -5.13 11.57
C THR A 336 17.28 -5.27 10.40
N ILE A 337 17.48 -4.19 9.67
CA ILE A 337 18.37 -4.13 8.52
C ILE A 337 19.83 -4.00 8.98
N PHE A 338 20.06 -3.13 9.96
CA PHE A 338 21.37 -3.04 10.58
C PHE A 338 21.29 -2.57 12.04
N GLU A 339 22.33 -2.89 12.78
CA GLU A 339 22.66 -2.29 14.07
C GLU A 339 24.13 -1.86 14.04
N ASN A 340 24.42 -0.68 14.55
CA ASN A 340 25.75 -0.12 14.55
C ASN A 340 26.11 0.47 15.94
N ASN A 341 27.38 0.38 16.29
CA ASN A 341 27.94 1.10 17.46
C ASN A 341 28.16 2.56 17.10
N GLY A 342 28.03 3.44 18.07
CA GLY A 342 28.23 4.88 17.87
C GLY A 342 29.62 5.23 17.30
N SER A 343 29.67 6.30 16.51
CA SER A 343 30.89 6.88 15.94
C SER A 343 30.82 8.40 15.96
N ASN A 344 31.97 9.05 16.16
CA ASN A 344 32.08 10.50 16.10
C ASN A 344 32.25 11.05 14.69
N THR A 345 32.18 10.20 13.67
CA THR A 345 32.27 10.57 12.25
C THR A 345 31.01 10.17 11.52
N THR A 346 30.67 10.94 10.50
CA THR A 346 29.58 10.59 9.59
C THR A 346 29.82 9.22 9.01
N GLN A 347 28.80 8.39 9.08
CA GLN A 347 28.77 7.04 8.55
C GLN A 347 27.91 7.02 7.30
N ILE A 348 28.40 6.35 6.28
CA ILE A 348 27.69 6.10 5.02
C ILE A 348 27.63 4.59 4.85
N ILE A 349 26.41 4.08 4.71
CA ILE A 349 26.17 2.64 4.56
C ILE A 349 25.28 2.43 3.34
N ASP A 350 25.77 1.64 2.40
CA ASP A 350 25.04 1.24 1.20
C ASP A 350 24.64 -0.22 1.29
N PHE A 351 23.36 -0.50 1.11
CA PHE A 351 22.81 -1.84 1.05
C PHE A 351 22.31 -2.12 -0.37
N ASN A 352 22.84 -3.15 -0.98
CA ASN A 352 22.43 -3.58 -2.31
C ASN A 352 21.26 -4.58 -2.24
N ASP A 353 20.68 -4.85 -3.40
CA ASP A 353 19.55 -5.77 -3.56
C ASP A 353 19.85 -7.19 -3.04
N SER A 354 21.07 -7.68 -3.29
CA SER A 354 21.48 -9.01 -2.83
C SER A 354 21.45 -9.16 -1.30
N TYR A 355 21.70 -8.10 -0.55
CA TYR A 355 21.62 -8.10 0.91
C TYR A 355 20.17 -7.94 1.37
N LEU A 356 19.43 -6.98 0.82
CA LEU A 356 18.07 -6.67 1.25
C LEU A 356 17.10 -7.81 0.96
N SER A 357 17.22 -8.48 -0.20
CA SER A 357 16.38 -9.63 -0.58
C SER A 357 16.55 -10.87 0.31
N GLN A 358 17.68 -10.98 1.03
CA GLN A 358 17.87 -12.05 2.02
C GLN A 358 17.13 -11.81 3.34
N ILE A 359 16.88 -10.54 3.67
CA ILE A 359 16.24 -10.13 4.94
C ILE A 359 14.75 -9.89 4.73
N LEU A 360 14.39 -9.23 3.61
CA LEU A 360 13.04 -8.82 3.28
C LEU A 360 12.40 -9.80 2.29
N ASN A 361 11.18 -10.20 2.58
CA ASN A 361 10.38 -10.96 1.63
C ASN A 361 9.65 -9.98 0.70
N TYR A 362 10.13 -9.84 -0.53
CA TYR A 362 9.60 -8.88 -1.50
C TYR A 362 8.14 -9.10 -1.86
N SER A 363 7.65 -10.35 -1.85
CA SER A 363 6.25 -10.65 -2.13
C SER A 363 5.32 -10.21 -0.99
N GLU A 364 5.80 -10.19 0.27
CA GLU A 364 5.02 -9.77 1.43
C GLU A 364 4.90 -8.25 1.55
N ILE A 365 5.91 -7.51 1.04
CA ILE A 365 5.98 -6.06 1.13
C ILE A 365 5.53 -5.34 -0.14
N SER A 366 5.27 -6.07 -1.23
CA SER A 366 4.70 -5.53 -2.46
C SER A 366 3.27 -5.04 -2.22
N LEU A 367 2.91 -3.87 -2.77
CA LEU A 367 1.59 -3.22 -2.63
C LEU A 367 1.22 -2.79 -1.21
N GLU A 368 2.21 -2.68 -0.34
CA GLU A 368 2.01 -2.33 1.06
C GLU A 368 2.69 -1.03 1.43
N THR A 369 2.14 -0.33 2.41
CA THR A 369 2.86 0.70 3.15
C THR A 369 3.69 0.05 4.24
N ILE A 370 5.00 0.20 4.15
CA ILE A 370 5.95 -0.47 5.02
C ILE A 370 6.45 0.54 6.06
N PRO A 371 6.23 0.29 7.35
CA PRO A 371 6.74 1.15 8.40
C PRO A 371 8.27 1.09 8.48
N LEU A 372 8.87 2.23 8.78
CA LEU A 372 10.30 2.41 8.96
C LEU A 372 10.61 2.94 10.35
N ARG A 373 11.73 2.53 10.93
CA ARG A 373 12.23 3.12 12.15
C ARG A 373 13.75 3.24 12.13
N PHE A 374 14.23 4.47 12.29
CA PHE A 374 15.62 4.76 12.61
C PHE A 374 15.69 5.18 14.09
N GLY A 375 16.42 4.45 14.91
CA GLY A 375 16.47 4.68 16.34
C GLY A 375 17.88 4.64 16.89
N MET A 376 18.08 5.38 17.99
CA MET A 376 19.26 5.25 18.81
C MET A 376 18.95 4.28 19.95
N LYS A 377 19.83 3.32 20.18
CA LYS A 377 19.83 2.58 21.44
C LYS A 377 20.31 3.53 22.53
N ALA A 378 19.39 4.14 23.29
CA ALA A 378 19.73 4.78 24.54
C ALA A 378 20.39 3.70 25.41
N PHE A 379 21.57 3.97 25.96
CA PHE A 379 22.22 3.04 26.89
C PHE A 379 21.35 2.91 28.13
N ASN A 380 20.57 1.83 28.13
CA ASN A 380 20.04 1.33 29.37
C ASN A 380 21.09 0.37 29.93
N ILE A 381 21.50 0.57 31.15
CA ILE A 381 22.00 -0.53 31.93
C ILE A 381 20.79 -1.44 32.11
N THR A 382 20.61 -2.35 31.19
CA THR A 382 19.57 -3.35 31.25
C THR A 382 19.99 -4.31 32.31
N ILE A 383 19.40 -4.19 33.48
CA ILE A 383 19.42 -5.31 34.42
C ILE A 383 18.44 -6.29 33.81
N GLN A 384 18.94 -7.22 32.99
CA GLN A 384 18.19 -8.33 32.48
C GLN A 384 17.69 -9.15 33.66
N GLN A 385 16.40 -9.05 33.97
CA GLN A 385 15.75 -9.99 34.86
C GLN A 385 15.36 -11.18 34.00
N ASN A 386 16.10 -12.28 34.16
CA ASN A 386 15.75 -13.53 33.49
C ASN A 386 14.30 -13.94 33.77
N ALA A 387 13.63 -14.47 32.75
CA ALA A 387 12.25 -14.91 32.83
C ALA A 387 12.18 -16.42 33.19
N ASP A 388 11.19 -16.77 34.02
CA ASP A 388 10.69 -18.13 34.22
C ASP A 388 9.27 -18.19 33.63
N VAL A 389 9.08 -19.01 32.62
CA VAL A 389 7.84 -19.10 31.87
C VAL A 389 7.26 -20.49 31.98
N ILE A 390 5.99 -20.64 32.40
CA ILE A 390 5.27 -21.90 32.29
C ILE A 390 4.29 -21.85 31.13
N LEU A 391 4.48 -22.78 30.20
CA LEU A 391 3.56 -22.99 29.09
C LEU A 391 2.58 -24.10 29.46
N ILE A 392 1.30 -23.78 29.43
CA ILE A 392 0.20 -24.69 29.78
C ILE A 392 -0.55 -25.06 28.52
N THR A 393 -0.60 -26.36 28.19
CA THR A 393 -1.22 -26.89 26.98
C THR A 393 -2.41 -27.77 27.31
N ASP A 394 -3.55 -27.54 26.69
CA ASP A 394 -4.72 -28.38 26.76
C ASP A 394 -4.47 -29.72 26.05
N LEU A 395 -4.74 -30.83 26.77
CA LEU A 395 -4.64 -32.20 26.26
C LEU A 395 -5.99 -32.93 26.31
N SER A 396 -7.08 -32.16 26.40
CA SER A 396 -8.43 -32.73 26.41
C SER A 396 -8.82 -33.31 25.05
N GLY A 397 -9.93 -34.06 25.01
CA GLY A 397 -10.39 -34.76 23.81
C GLY A 397 -10.67 -33.86 22.61
N SER A 398 -11.09 -32.64 22.83
CA SER A 398 -11.35 -31.63 21.78
C SER A 398 -10.10 -31.23 21.00
N MET A 399 -8.91 -31.38 21.56
CA MET A 399 -7.65 -31.13 20.87
C MET A 399 -7.35 -32.11 19.73
N ASP A 400 -8.16 -33.20 19.59
CA ASP A 400 -8.14 -34.12 18.44
C ASP A 400 -8.85 -33.57 17.20
N TRP A 401 -9.59 -32.48 17.34
CA TRP A 401 -10.40 -31.90 16.29
C TRP A 401 -9.60 -30.94 15.39
N ARG A 402 -10.24 -30.56 14.27
CA ARG A 402 -9.71 -29.54 13.34
C ARG A 402 -9.78 -28.17 13.98
N LEU A 403 -9.00 -27.25 13.44
CA LEU A 403 -9.05 -25.85 13.86
C LEU A 403 -10.41 -25.20 13.59
N ASP A 404 -11.04 -25.52 12.46
CA ASP A 404 -12.27 -24.90 11.97
C ASP A 404 -13.55 -25.65 12.34
N SER A 405 -13.45 -26.86 12.89
CA SER A 405 -14.62 -27.72 13.16
C SER A 405 -14.32 -28.79 14.21
N GLU A 406 -15.37 -29.51 14.61
CA GLU A 406 -15.34 -30.62 15.55
C GLU A 406 -14.99 -31.98 14.96
N ASN A 407 -14.81 -32.01 13.67
CA ASN A 407 -14.40 -33.26 13.06
C ASN A 407 -12.97 -33.58 13.44
N THR A 408 -12.66 -34.83 13.65
CA THR A 408 -11.31 -35.32 13.92
C THR A 408 -10.35 -34.78 12.84
N GLY A 409 -9.28 -34.15 13.29
CA GLY A 409 -8.26 -33.58 12.42
C GLY A 409 -7.23 -34.60 11.93
N ILE A 410 -6.38 -34.16 11.03
CA ILE A 410 -5.24 -34.96 10.53
C ILE A 410 -4.02 -34.67 11.42
N ALA A 411 -3.42 -35.72 11.98
CA ALA A 411 -2.17 -35.57 12.72
C ALA A 411 -1.01 -35.17 11.77
N ARG A 412 -0.30 -34.11 12.11
CA ARG A 412 0.82 -33.60 11.31
C ARG A 412 2.02 -33.33 12.22
N ASN A 413 3.22 -33.39 11.64
CA ASN A 413 4.44 -33.00 12.33
C ASN A 413 4.83 -31.54 11.96
N CYS A 414 5.79 -30.96 12.66
CA CYS A 414 6.15 -29.56 12.50
C CYS A 414 6.86 -29.25 11.16
N THR A 415 7.27 -30.24 10.40
CA THR A 415 7.90 -30.08 9.08
C THR A 415 6.90 -30.35 7.94
N ASP A 416 5.64 -30.67 8.25
CA ASP A 416 4.62 -30.91 7.24
C ASP A 416 4.19 -29.56 6.61
N PRO A 417 4.30 -29.39 5.27
CA PRO A 417 3.90 -28.15 4.60
C PRO A 417 2.42 -27.80 4.77
N LEU A 418 1.59 -28.78 5.12
CA LEU A 418 0.15 -28.62 5.36
C LEU A 418 -0.19 -28.46 6.84
N LEU A 419 0.79 -28.22 7.72
CA LEU A 419 0.55 -28.02 9.17
C LEU A 419 -0.47 -26.89 9.42
N ASN A 420 -0.42 -25.82 8.65
CA ASN A 420 -1.30 -24.66 8.77
C ASN A 420 -2.67 -24.86 8.10
N SER A 421 -2.96 -26.03 7.55
CA SER A 421 -4.26 -26.33 6.98
C SER A 421 -5.34 -26.45 8.06
N SER A 422 -6.54 -25.92 7.80
CA SER A 422 -7.68 -25.95 8.73
C SER A 422 -8.07 -27.38 9.18
N ASN A 423 -7.73 -28.40 8.40
CA ASN A 423 -7.98 -29.80 8.73
C ASN A 423 -6.93 -30.46 9.65
N THR A 424 -5.92 -29.73 10.10
CA THR A 424 -4.91 -30.19 11.03
C THR A 424 -5.50 -30.35 12.44
N LYS A 425 -5.06 -31.39 13.18
CA LYS A 425 -5.41 -31.53 14.59
C LYS A 425 -4.88 -30.35 15.39
N ARG A 426 -5.70 -29.78 16.30
CA ARG A 426 -5.32 -28.69 17.20
C ARG A 426 -4.05 -29.03 18.00
N ILE A 427 -3.96 -30.27 18.53
CA ILE A 427 -2.77 -30.71 19.27
C ILE A 427 -1.51 -30.77 18.39
N SER A 428 -1.62 -31.11 17.12
CA SER A 428 -0.47 -31.12 16.22
C SER A 428 0.12 -29.73 16.03
N LEU A 429 -0.76 -28.75 15.81
CA LEU A 429 -0.34 -27.33 15.71
C LEU A 429 0.19 -26.85 17.06
N ALA A 430 -0.51 -27.11 18.18
CA ALA A 430 -0.09 -26.69 19.51
C ALA A 430 1.33 -27.17 19.86
N LYS A 431 1.65 -28.46 19.64
CA LYS A 431 3.00 -28.99 19.85
C LYS A 431 4.07 -28.22 19.07
N CYS A 432 3.77 -27.83 17.84
CA CYS A 432 4.73 -27.10 17.00
C CYS A 432 4.91 -25.65 17.47
N LEU A 433 3.81 -24.99 17.85
CA LEU A 433 3.83 -23.64 18.42
C LEU A 433 4.53 -23.60 19.78
N ASP A 434 4.32 -24.60 20.62
CA ASP A 434 4.99 -24.76 21.91
C ASP A 434 6.52 -24.86 21.73
N LYS A 435 6.98 -25.63 20.73
CA LYS A 435 8.41 -25.73 20.41
C LYS A 435 8.97 -24.41 19.91
N GLU A 436 8.25 -23.73 19.01
CA GLU A 436 8.67 -22.40 18.51
C GLU A 436 8.75 -21.36 19.66
N PHE A 437 7.77 -21.41 20.58
CA PHE A 437 7.74 -20.54 21.76
C PHE A 437 8.96 -20.81 22.65
N VAL A 438 9.27 -22.09 22.92
CA VAL A 438 10.47 -22.50 23.68
C VAL A 438 11.74 -21.95 23.01
N ASP A 439 11.84 -22.03 21.67
CA ASP A 439 12.98 -21.50 20.94
C ASP A 439 13.14 -19.99 21.14
N ILE A 440 12.07 -19.24 21.04
CA ILE A 440 12.09 -17.78 21.20
C ILE A 440 12.52 -17.41 22.62
N ILE A 441 11.93 -18.01 23.65
CA ILE A 441 12.24 -17.68 25.06
C ILE A 441 13.69 -18.05 25.41
N LEU A 442 14.13 -19.25 25.01
CA LEU A 442 15.47 -19.76 25.35
C LEU A 442 16.58 -19.22 24.42
N ASN A 443 16.26 -18.44 23.42
CA ASN A 443 17.25 -17.68 22.66
C ASN A 443 17.93 -16.59 23.53
N THR A 444 17.29 -16.20 24.61
CA THR A 444 17.86 -15.31 25.63
C THR A 444 18.45 -16.15 26.76
N SER A 445 19.76 -16.07 26.90
CA SER A 445 20.51 -16.83 27.95
C SER A 445 20.00 -16.53 29.33
N GLY A 446 19.82 -17.58 30.14
CA GLY A 446 19.36 -17.50 31.53
C GLY A 446 17.84 -17.57 31.70
N ASN A 447 17.04 -17.47 30.66
CA ASN A 447 15.59 -17.78 30.72
C ASN A 447 15.37 -19.29 30.91
N ARG A 448 14.24 -19.64 31.51
CA ARG A 448 13.82 -21.04 31.69
C ARG A 448 12.35 -21.19 31.29
N VAL A 449 12.03 -22.34 30.73
CA VAL A 449 10.64 -22.74 30.41
C VAL A 449 10.28 -24.02 31.18
N GLY A 450 9.09 -24.04 31.75
CA GLY A 450 8.46 -25.24 32.28
C GLY A 450 7.20 -25.56 31.49
N LEU A 451 6.79 -26.81 31.48
CA LEU A 451 5.63 -27.26 30.71
C LEU A 451 4.61 -27.92 31.61
N VAL A 452 3.34 -27.64 31.35
CA VAL A 452 2.21 -28.28 32.00
C VAL A 452 1.17 -28.66 30.96
N GLY A 453 0.89 -29.95 30.79
CA GLY A 453 -0.24 -30.41 30.00
C GLY A 453 -1.38 -30.81 30.94
N PHE A 454 -2.61 -30.38 30.70
CA PHE A 454 -3.76 -30.78 31.52
C PHE A 454 -4.78 -31.62 30.71
N TYR A 455 -5.40 -32.59 31.39
CA TYR A 455 -6.37 -33.53 30.87
C TYR A 455 -7.22 -34.13 32.00
N SER A 456 -8.06 -35.12 31.75
CA SER A 456 -8.72 -35.90 32.80
C SER A 456 -8.67 -37.42 32.57
N ASP A 457 -8.89 -38.20 33.64
CA ASP A 457 -9.02 -39.65 33.53
C ASP A 457 -10.24 -40.02 32.63
N ASN A 458 -10.11 -41.09 31.86
CA ASN A 458 -11.20 -41.61 31.04
C ASN A 458 -12.14 -42.56 31.83
N SER A 459 -11.86 -42.84 33.11
CA SER A 459 -12.61 -43.72 33.99
C SER A 459 -12.99 -43.03 35.29
N PRO A 460 -14.14 -43.32 35.87
CA PRO A 460 -14.52 -42.74 37.17
C PRO A 460 -13.43 -42.94 38.22
N PRO A 461 -13.14 -41.88 39.00
CA PRO A 461 -13.92 -40.67 39.22
C PRO A 461 -13.65 -39.53 38.23
N TYR A 462 -13.12 -39.74 37.03
CA TYR A 462 -12.84 -38.72 35.99
C TYR A 462 -12.11 -37.48 36.53
N LYS A 463 -11.06 -37.72 37.31
CA LYS A 463 -10.29 -36.59 37.92
C LYS A 463 -9.43 -35.86 36.90
N GLY A 464 -9.32 -34.56 37.09
CA GLY A 464 -8.33 -33.73 36.38
C GLY A 464 -6.91 -34.19 36.65
N ARG A 465 -6.09 -34.18 35.64
CA ARG A 465 -4.68 -34.62 35.65
C ARG A 465 -3.76 -33.59 34.99
N THR A 466 -2.50 -33.63 35.35
CA THR A 466 -1.46 -32.83 34.69
C THR A 466 -0.23 -33.66 34.39
N ILE A 467 0.39 -33.38 33.24
CA ILE A 467 1.74 -33.81 32.89
C ILE A 467 2.66 -32.58 33.09
N ILE A 468 3.82 -32.77 33.63
CA ILE A 468 4.73 -31.64 33.94
C ILE A 468 6.15 -31.87 33.44
N HIS A 469 6.78 -30.77 33.12
CA HIS A 469 8.21 -30.64 33.01
C HIS A 469 8.66 -29.42 33.83
N ASP A 470 9.58 -29.62 34.74
CA ASP A 470 10.09 -28.55 35.59
C ASP A 470 10.80 -27.46 34.79
N LEU A 471 11.03 -26.28 35.40
CA LEU A 471 11.77 -25.17 34.77
C LEU A 471 13.13 -25.63 34.27
N SER A 472 13.40 -25.45 32.97
CA SER A 472 14.61 -25.89 32.29
C SER A 472 15.01 -24.91 31.19
N ASP A 473 16.31 -24.83 30.94
CA ASP A 473 16.93 -24.17 29.80
C ASP A 473 17.36 -25.17 28.71
N ASN A 474 17.12 -26.47 28.94
CA ASN A 474 17.46 -27.53 28.00
C ASN A 474 16.33 -27.75 26.96
N LYS A 475 16.50 -27.20 25.76
CA LYS A 475 15.57 -27.31 24.63
C LYS A 475 15.22 -28.74 24.28
N THR A 476 16.21 -29.65 24.27
CA THR A 476 15.98 -31.05 23.91
C THR A 476 15.06 -31.75 24.88
N SER A 477 15.24 -31.50 26.19
CA SER A 477 14.38 -32.04 27.23
C SER A 477 12.94 -31.56 27.10
N LEU A 478 12.75 -30.27 26.85
CA LEU A 478 11.43 -29.64 26.66
C LEU A 478 10.75 -30.15 25.38
N TYR A 479 11.48 -30.32 24.29
CA TYR A 479 10.93 -30.89 23.04
C TYR A 479 10.46 -32.31 23.21
N ASN A 480 11.25 -33.16 23.90
CA ASN A 480 10.85 -34.54 24.20
C ASN A 480 9.57 -34.58 25.06
N ALA A 481 9.43 -33.68 26.01
CA ALA A 481 8.23 -33.54 26.81
C ALA A 481 7.01 -33.12 25.98
N ILE A 482 7.15 -32.14 25.09
CA ILE A 482 6.09 -31.70 24.16
C ILE A 482 5.70 -32.84 23.21
N ASP A 483 6.67 -33.58 22.68
CA ASP A 483 6.39 -34.73 21.80
C ASP A 483 5.65 -35.84 22.51
N SER A 484 5.85 -36.02 23.83
CA SER A 484 5.15 -37.03 24.64
C SER A 484 3.68 -36.68 24.96
N TYR A 485 3.19 -35.49 24.65
CA TYR A 485 1.80 -35.11 24.86
C TYR A 485 0.83 -36.10 24.19
N PHE A 486 -0.21 -36.48 24.88
CA PHE A 486 -1.29 -37.33 24.40
C PHE A 486 -2.65 -36.71 24.74
N ILE A 487 -3.69 -37.10 24.03
CA ILE A 487 -5.04 -36.56 24.20
C ILE A 487 -5.85 -37.52 25.08
N GLN A 488 -6.51 -36.96 26.10
CA GLN A 488 -7.37 -37.77 26.97
C GLN A 488 -8.38 -36.91 27.75
N GLY A 489 -9.60 -37.37 27.84
CA GLY A 489 -10.61 -36.92 28.79
C GLY A 489 -11.05 -35.46 28.62
N GLY A 490 -11.36 -34.81 29.73
CA GLY A 490 -11.92 -33.45 29.76
C GLY A 490 -10.92 -32.35 30.08
N THR A 491 -11.43 -31.12 30.16
CA THR A 491 -10.70 -29.86 30.23
C THR A 491 -10.61 -29.37 31.69
N CYS A 492 -9.43 -29.43 32.32
CA CYS A 492 -9.17 -28.92 33.65
C CYS A 492 -8.20 -27.75 33.68
N ILE A 493 -8.66 -26.57 33.23
CA ILE A 493 -7.80 -25.36 33.11
C ILE A 493 -7.21 -24.94 34.45
N CYS A 494 -8.04 -24.95 35.52
CA CYS A 494 -7.57 -24.60 36.88
C CYS A 494 -6.48 -25.57 37.38
N CYS A 495 -6.52 -26.89 37.01
CA CYS A 495 -5.45 -27.84 37.32
C CYS A 495 -4.12 -27.39 36.71
N GLY A 496 -4.16 -27.00 35.45
CA GLY A 496 -2.97 -26.50 34.75
C GLY A 496 -2.37 -25.27 35.43
N ILE A 497 -3.21 -24.24 35.73
CA ILE A 497 -2.74 -23.01 36.36
C ILE A 497 -2.23 -23.24 37.77
N ASN A 498 -2.94 -24.03 38.59
CA ASN A 498 -2.48 -24.35 39.94
C ASN A 498 -1.14 -25.12 39.94
N ARG A 499 -0.96 -25.99 38.94
CA ARG A 499 0.31 -26.70 38.80
C ARG A 499 1.47 -25.77 38.40
N ALA A 500 1.20 -24.83 37.45
CA ALA A 500 2.16 -23.80 37.07
C ALA A 500 2.54 -22.93 38.28
N TYR A 501 1.55 -22.50 39.09
CA TYR A 501 1.79 -21.78 40.34
C TYR A 501 2.75 -22.54 41.27
N ASN A 502 2.53 -23.84 41.48
CA ASN A 502 3.36 -24.64 42.35
C ASN A 502 4.80 -24.76 41.83
N ILE A 503 4.98 -24.93 40.50
CA ILE A 503 6.33 -24.98 39.91
C ILE A 503 7.03 -23.63 40.11
N LEU A 504 6.36 -22.51 39.77
CA LEU A 504 6.95 -21.18 39.95
C LEU A 504 7.24 -20.84 41.40
N SER A 505 6.35 -21.20 42.34
CA SER A 505 6.55 -20.98 43.77
C SER A 505 7.74 -21.76 44.33
N ALA A 506 7.94 -23.00 43.84
CA ALA A 506 9.01 -23.86 44.32
C ALA A 506 10.38 -23.59 43.68
N GLN A 507 10.40 -23.20 42.40
CA GLN A 507 11.63 -23.19 41.59
C GLN A 507 12.08 -21.81 41.09
N SER A 508 11.22 -20.80 41.24
CA SER A 508 11.55 -19.40 40.85
C SER A 508 11.85 -18.55 42.07
N ASN A 509 12.47 -17.40 41.92
CA ASN A 509 12.79 -16.48 42.97
C ASN A 509 12.36 -15.03 42.66
N ALA A 510 12.52 -14.11 43.60
CA ALA A 510 12.06 -12.73 43.45
C ALA A 510 12.85 -11.92 42.42
N SER A 511 14.07 -12.35 42.05
CA SER A 511 14.89 -11.65 41.05
C SER A 511 14.52 -12.02 39.60
N ARG A 512 13.59 -12.94 39.42
CA ARG A 512 13.16 -13.44 38.11
C ARG A 512 11.73 -13.01 37.81
N LYS A 513 11.48 -12.60 36.60
CA LYS A 513 10.11 -12.33 36.11
C LYS A 513 9.39 -13.66 35.87
N LYS A 514 8.14 -13.74 36.23
CA LYS A 514 7.35 -14.96 36.15
C LYS A 514 6.19 -14.78 35.20
N PHE A 515 6.01 -15.75 34.31
CA PHE A 515 4.95 -15.73 33.32
C PHE A 515 4.29 -17.10 33.23
N ILE A 516 2.99 -17.09 32.96
CA ILE A 516 2.20 -18.27 32.66
C ILE A 516 1.47 -18.01 31.33
N VAL A 517 1.52 -18.95 30.40
CA VAL A 517 0.78 -18.90 29.15
C VAL A 517 -0.17 -20.10 29.11
N VAL A 518 -1.47 -19.85 29.09
CA VAL A 518 -2.52 -20.87 29.11
C VAL A 518 -3.12 -21.02 27.72
N MET A 519 -3.10 -22.21 27.17
CA MET A 519 -3.73 -22.54 25.90
C MET A 519 -4.85 -23.55 26.12
N SER A 520 -6.06 -23.26 25.59
CA SER A 520 -7.19 -24.18 25.61
C SER A 520 -8.13 -23.96 24.43
N ASP A 521 -8.84 -25.00 24.02
CA ASP A 521 -9.80 -24.98 22.94
C ASP A 521 -11.26 -25.13 23.38
N GLY A 522 -11.50 -25.11 24.69
CA GLY A 522 -12.82 -25.46 25.19
C GLY A 522 -13.21 -24.82 26.52
N ILE A 523 -14.42 -25.21 26.95
CA ILE A 523 -15.03 -24.86 28.23
C ILE A 523 -14.43 -25.76 29.33
N PRO A 524 -14.06 -25.21 30.51
CA PRO A 524 -13.58 -26.04 31.60
C PRO A 524 -14.69 -27.00 32.09
N THR A 525 -14.37 -28.30 32.17
CA THR A 525 -15.26 -29.35 32.62
C THR A 525 -14.96 -29.84 34.03
N HIS A 526 -13.94 -29.23 34.68
CA HIS A 526 -13.49 -29.60 36.01
C HIS A 526 -13.29 -28.36 36.88
N GLN A 527 -13.76 -28.44 38.12
CA GLN A 527 -13.58 -27.42 39.12
C GLN A 527 -12.44 -27.78 40.09
N CYS A 528 -11.74 -26.75 40.62
CA CYS A 528 -10.67 -26.88 41.60
C CYS A 528 -11.05 -26.24 42.96
N GLY A 529 -12.32 -25.96 43.20
CA GLY A 529 -12.81 -25.40 44.47
C GLY A 529 -12.73 -26.37 45.64
N SER A 530 -12.83 -25.89 46.88
CA SER A 530 -12.91 -26.72 48.09
C SER A 530 -14.27 -27.42 48.13
N SER A 531 -14.29 -28.68 48.56
CA SER A 531 -15.54 -29.40 48.81
C SER A 531 -16.26 -28.77 50.01
N GLY A 532 -17.32 -27.99 49.80
CA GLY A 532 -18.14 -27.36 50.85
C GLY A 532 -19.33 -26.65 50.23
N THR A 533 -20.17 -26.03 51.05
CA THR A 533 -21.40 -25.36 50.64
C THR A 533 -21.22 -24.14 49.71
N ASP A 534 -19.98 -23.62 49.55
CA ASP A 534 -19.60 -22.61 48.60
C ASP A 534 -18.51 -23.15 47.67
N GLU A 535 -18.86 -24.08 46.81
CA GLU A 535 -17.95 -24.80 45.91
C GLU A 535 -17.20 -23.89 44.95
N CYS A 536 -17.76 -22.73 44.65
CA CYS A 536 -17.11 -21.70 43.85
C CYS A 536 -16.10 -20.84 44.60
N GLN A 537 -16.08 -20.90 45.94
CA GLN A 537 -15.18 -20.09 46.76
C GLN A 537 -13.93 -20.87 47.15
N GLY A 538 -12.79 -20.32 46.86
CA GLY A 538 -11.47 -20.84 47.22
C GLY A 538 -10.87 -21.80 46.18
N ILE A 539 -9.57 -21.74 46.14
CA ILE A 539 -8.72 -22.59 45.29
C ILE A 539 -8.19 -23.67 46.24
N ARG A 540 -8.37 -24.95 45.87
CA ARG A 540 -7.69 -26.04 46.58
C ARG A 540 -6.21 -25.84 46.48
N ASP A 541 -5.59 -25.74 47.66
CA ASP A 541 -4.22 -25.37 47.80
C ASP A 541 -3.32 -26.59 47.72
N GLY A 542 -2.51 -26.66 46.65
CA GLY A 542 -1.23 -27.31 46.73
C GLY A 542 -1.16 -28.80 46.66
N SER A 543 -2.23 -29.50 46.48
CA SER A 543 -2.11 -30.90 46.19
C SER A 543 -1.89 -31.17 44.69
N PRO A 544 -1.07 -32.14 44.36
CA PRO A 544 -0.67 -32.31 42.97
C PRO A 544 -1.79 -32.70 42.07
N ALA A 545 -1.86 -32.10 40.92
CA ALA A 545 -2.31 -32.58 39.63
C ALA A 545 -3.62 -33.45 39.50
N ASN A 546 -4.27 -33.83 40.61
CA ASN A 546 -5.34 -34.79 40.62
C ASN A 546 -6.63 -34.31 41.27
N GLU A 547 -6.83 -33.00 41.36
CA GLU A 547 -7.85 -32.41 42.23
C GLU A 547 -9.03 -31.78 41.50
N GLY A 548 -9.05 -31.79 40.17
CA GLY A 548 -10.20 -31.32 39.43
C GLY A 548 -11.36 -32.31 39.57
N LEU A 549 -12.51 -31.87 40.10
CA LEU A 549 -13.75 -32.65 40.11
C LEU A 549 -14.46 -32.47 38.78
N TRP A 550 -14.90 -33.60 38.20
CA TRP A 550 -15.66 -33.61 36.96
C TRP A 550 -17.10 -33.16 37.20
N LEU A 551 -17.63 -32.33 36.27
CA LEU A 551 -18.94 -31.69 36.37
C LEU A 551 -20.03 -32.28 35.47
N GLY A 552 -19.76 -33.37 34.75
CA GLY A 552 -20.71 -34.01 33.82
C GLY A 552 -20.41 -33.83 32.36
N TRP A 553 -21.11 -34.58 31.53
CA TRP A 553 -21.04 -34.49 30.07
C TRP A 553 -21.84 -33.30 29.58
N GLY A 554 -21.34 -32.51 28.66
CA GLY A 554 -22.12 -31.60 27.86
C GLY A 554 -21.73 -30.15 27.75
N ALA A 555 -20.62 -29.72 28.37
CA ALA A 555 -20.13 -28.36 28.10
C ALA A 555 -19.37 -28.32 26.77
N GLY A 556 -19.98 -27.83 25.70
CA GLY A 556 -19.41 -27.71 24.37
C GLY A 556 -19.75 -26.40 23.70
N CYS A 557 -18.89 -25.92 22.82
CA CYS A 557 -19.04 -24.64 22.09
C CYS A 557 -19.71 -24.83 20.71
N TYR A 558 -20.67 -25.70 20.56
CA TYR A 558 -21.15 -26.25 19.29
C TYR A 558 -22.50 -25.75 18.80
N GLY A 559 -22.61 -25.58 17.49
CA GLY A 559 -23.87 -25.22 16.84
C GLY A 559 -24.46 -23.88 17.24
N GLY A 560 -23.67 -22.97 17.81
CA GLY A 560 -24.12 -21.69 18.32
C GLY A 560 -24.78 -21.75 19.70
N GLY A 561 -24.68 -22.89 20.41
CA GLY A 561 -25.13 -23.10 21.80
C GLY A 561 -23.97 -23.09 22.78
N ASP A 562 -24.12 -22.31 23.84
CA ASP A 562 -23.24 -22.33 25.00
C ASP A 562 -23.95 -23.11 26.10
N ASP A 563 -23.51 -24.37 26.32
CA ASP A 563 -24.18 -25.29 27.23
C ASP A 563 -23.79 -25.13 28.71
N CYS A 564 -23.01 -24.09 29.04
CA CYS A 564 -22.57 -23.80 30.41
C CYS A 564 -23.63 -23.05 31.22
N ASN A 565 -24.78 -23.70 31.48
CA ASN A 565 -25.91 -23.11 32.22
C ASN A 565 -26.02 -23.63 33.68
N THR A 566 -25.11 -24.47 34.14
CA THR A 566 -25.14 -25.03 35.50
C THR A 566 -24.22 -24.24 36.44
N THR A 567 -24.59 -24.20 37.73
CA THR A 567 -23.75 -23.60 38.78
C THR A 567 -22.34 -24.19 38.78
N ASP A 568 -22.24 -25.50 38.51
CA ASP A 568 -20.97 -26.23 38.52
C ASP A 568 -20.05 -25.79 37.39
N CYS A 569 -20.59 -25.59 36.20
CA CYS A 569 -19.81 -25.05 35.06
C CYS A 569 -19.30 -23.64 35.32
N LEU A 570 -20.16 -22.77 35.88
CA LEU A 570 -19.75 -21.41 36.29
C LEU A 570 -18.67 -21.47 37.38
N CYS A 571 -18.73 -22.43 38.30
CA CYS A 571 -17.70 -22.68 39.30
C CYS A 571 -16.35 -23.07 38.67
N ALA A 572 -16.35 -23.95 37.64
CA ALA A 572 -15.11 -24.29 36.93
C ALA A 572 -14.47 -23.10 36.25
N MET A 573 -15.29 -22.25 35.60
CA MET A 573 -14.85 -21.00 35.01
C MET A 573 -14.23 -20.04 36.02
N GLN A 574 -14.92 -19.81 37.14
CA GLN A 574 -14.46 -18.96 38.25
C GLN A 574 -13.21 -19.50 38.91
N ASN A 575 -13.09 -20.80 39.11
CA ASN A 575 -11.88 -21.43 39.68
C ASN A 575 -10.65 -21.22 38.79
N ALA A 576 -10.80 -21.30 37.47
CA ALA A 576 -9.73 -20.98 36.53
C ALA A 576 -9.29 -19.53 36.65
N ASN A 577 -10.25 -18.60 36.74
CA ASN A 577 -9.99 -17.18 36.98
C ASN A 577 -9.25 -16.94 38.32
N TRP A 578 -9.77 -17.49 39.44
CA TRP A 578 -9.13 -17.34 40.74
C TRP A 578 -7.73 -17.94 40.79
N SER A 579 -7.46 -19.03 40.11
CA SER A 579 -6.13 -19.62 39.98
C SER A 579 -5.15 -18.65 39.32
N SER A 580 -5.61 -17.93 38.31
CA SER A 580 -4.84 -16.87 37.65
C SER A 580 -4.59 -15.67 38.59
N CYS A 581 -5.65 -15.15 39.25
CA CYS A 581 -5.55 -14.07 40.21
C CYS A 581 -4.54 -14.40 41.32
N ARG A 582 -4.59 -15.62 41.85
CA ARG A 582 -3.65 -16.12 42.86
C ARG A 582 -2.20 -16.11 42.36
N SER A 583 -2.00 -16.54 41.10
CA SER A 583 -0.68 -16.57 40.49
C SER A 583 -0.07 -15.18 40.37
N TYR A 584 -0.87 -14.20 40.00
CA TYR A 584 -0.42 -12.80 39.98
C TYR A 584 -0.23 -12.23 41.37
N ASN A 585 -1.22 -12.30 42.25
CA ASN A 585 -1.20 -11.65 43.54
C ASN A 585 -0.08 -12.19 44.48
N ASN A 586 0.19 -13.50 44.42
CA ASN A 586 1.15 -14.12 45.34
C ASN A 586 2.55 -14.22 44.74
N LEU A 587 2.68 -14.39 43.44
CA LEU A 587 3.97 -14.62 42.79
C LEU A 587 4.38 -13.49 41.84
N ASN A 588 3.51 -12.52 41.61
CA ASN A 588 3.67 -11.50 40.55
C ASN A 588 3.91 -12.16 39.17
N ALA A 589 3.17 -13.26 38.91
CA ALA A 589 3.26 -14.00 37.66
C ALA A 589 2.19 -13.48 36.70
N THR A 590 2.60 -12.85 35.62
CA THR A 590 1.69 -12.41 34.55
C THR A 590 1.14 -13.62 33.78
N VAL A 591 -0.20 -13.68 33.61
CA VAL A 591 -0.84 -14.83 32.97
C VAL A 591 -1.47 -14.42 31.64
N TYR A 592 -0.97 -14.98 30.55
CA TYR A 592 -1.55 -14.86 29.19
C TYR A 592 -2.45 -16.03 28.90
N SER A 593 -3.45 -15.84 28.06
CA SER A 593 -4.32 -16.94 27.63
C SER A 593 -4.57 -16.94 26.11
N ILE A 594 -4.64 -18.14 25.54
CA ILE A 594 -4.80 -18.38 24.10
C ILE A 594 -5.96 -19.35 23.87
N GLY A 595 -6.95 -18.92 23.08
CA GLY A 595 -8.05 -19.76 22.62
C GLY A 595 -7.75 -20.37 21.25
N PHE A 596 -7.83 -21.70 21.14
CA PHE A 596 -7.66 -22.45 19.90
C PHE A 596 -9.01 -22.78 19.27
N GLY A 597 -9.17 -22.54 17.95
CA GLY A 597 -10.39 -22.85 17.24
C GLY A 597 -11.53 -21.87 17.53
N PRO A 598 -12.81 -22.30 17.50
CA PRO A 598 -13.96 -21.39 17.55
C PRO A 598 -14.27 -20.82 18.95
N VAL A 599 -13.27 -20.73 19.83
CA VAL A 599 -13.40 -20.22 21.21
C VAL A 599 -14.01 -18.82 21.26
N ALA A 600 -13.66 -17.95 20.33
CA ALA A 600 -14.17 -16.58 20.29
C ALA A 600 -15.70 -16.50 20.11
N SER A 601 -16.33 -17.51 19.49
CA SER A 601 -17.78 -17.62 19.29
C SER A 601 -18.52 -18.30 20.44
N CYS A 602 -17.80 -18.81 21.43
CA CYS A 602 -18.32 -19.53 22.59
C CYS A 602 -18.19 -18.65 23.85
N TRP A 603 -19.30 -18.18 24.40
CA TRP A 603 -19.26 -17.21 25.51
C TRP A 603 -18.49 -17.77 26.72
N SER A 604 -18.75 -19.00 27.16
CA SER A 604 -18.13 -19.55 28.37
C SER A 604 -16.63 -19.78 28.22
N ALA A 605 -16.17 -20.30 27.06
CA ALA A 605 -14.74 -20.48 26.81
C ALA A 605 -14.04 -19.11 26.65
N ASN A 606 -14.64 -18.19 25.89
CA ASN A 606 -14.13 -16.83 25.70
C ASN A 606 -14.06 -16.09 27.04
N TRP A 607 -15.13 -16.10 27.82
CA TRP A 607 -15.16 -15.46 29.14
C TRP A 607 -14.08 -16.04 30.05
N THR A 608 -13.96 -17.38 30.12
CA THR A 608 -12.96 -18.04 30.98
C THR A 608 -11.55 -17.59 30.64
N LEU A 609 -11.15 -17.70 29.35
CA LEU A 609 -9.79 -17.36 28.96
C LEU A 609 -9.52 -15.86 29.09
N ARG A 610 -10.51 -15.02 28.77
CA ARG A 610 -10.39 -13.57 28.96
C ARG A 610 -10.22 -13.23 30.44
N SER A 611 -11.05 -13.77 31.32
CA SER A 611 -10.97 -13.51 32.77
C SER A 611 -9.66 -14.01 33.39
N ILE A 612 -9.12 -15.13 32.89
CA ILE A 612 -7.78 -15.62 33.27
C ILE A 612 -6.71 -14.56 32.96
N ALA A 613 -6.70 -14.01 31.72
CA ALA A 613 -5.75 -13.00 31.33
C ALA A 613 -5.93 -11.69 32.10
N ASP A 614 -7.18 -11.21 32.22
CA ASP A 614 -7.53 -9.99 32.94
C ASP A 614 -7.05 -10.04 34.41
N CYS A 615 -7.35 -11.14 35.10
CA CYS A 615 -6.94 -11.31 36.47
C CYS A 615 -5.44 -11.58 36.65
N GLY A 616 -4.80 -12.16 35.63
CA GLY A 616 -3.36 -12.39 35.58
C GLY A 616 -2.57 -11.19 35.05
N HIS A 617 -3.24 -10.05 34.78
CA HIS A 617 -2.63 -8.85 34.20
C HIS A 617 -1.85 -9.12 32.89
N GLY A 618 -2.27 -10.10 32.11
CA GLY A 618 -1.77 -10.42 30.78
C GLY A 618 -2.78 -10.06 29.70
N SER A 619 -2.64 -10.67 28.51
CA SER A 619 -3.53 -10.47 27.38
C SER A 619 -4.18 -11.79 26.95
N TYR A 620 -5.43 -11.66 26.46
CA TYR A 620 -6.18 -12.77 25.88
C TYR A 620 -6.16 -12.69 24.36
N TYR A 621 -5.99 -13.84 23.71
CA TYR A 621 -6.01 -14.01 22.27
C TYR A 621 -6.83 -15.25 21.91
N ALA A 622 -7.49 -15.25 20.76
CA ALA A 622 -8.17 -16.45 20.24
C ALA A 622 -8.21 -16.43 18.71
N SER A 623 -7.95 -17.57 18.10
CA SER A 623 -8.08 -17.73 16.66
C SER A 623 -8.39 -19.17 16.26
N SER A 624 -9.10 -19.33 15.13
CA SER A 624 -9.29 -20.58 14.39
C SER A 624 -8.36 -20.70 13.17
N ASP A 625 -7.51 -19.69 12.93
CA ASP A 625 -6.53 -19.66 11.86
C ASP A 625 -5.13 -20.02 12.39
N ALA A 626 -4.44 -20.94 11.71
CA ALA A 626 -3.15 -21.44 12.15
C ALA A 626 -2.02 -20.41 12.07
N ASP A 627 -2.03 -19.56 11.03
CA ASP A 627 -1.01 -18.53 10.84
C ASP A 627 -1.21 -17.40 11.86
N GLU A 628 -2.45 -17.05 12.17
CA GLU A 628 -2.75 -16.08 13.23
C GLU A 628 -2.36 -16.64 14.61
N LEU A 629 -2.63 -17.90 14.92
CA LEU A 629 -2.16 -18.53 16.16
C LEU A 629 -0.64 -18.51 16.29
N LYS A 630 0.07 -18.73 15.20
CA LYS A 630 1.53 -18.64 15.18
C LYS A 630 2.02 -17.22 15.49
N GLN A 631 1.39 -16.21 14.94
CA GLN A 631 1.70 -14.81 15.25
C GLN A 631 1.40 -14.49 16.72
N ILE A 632 0.28 -14.99 17.27
CA ILE A 632 -0.09 -14.83 18.67
C ILE A 632 0.99 -15.41 19.59
N TYR A 633 1.47 -16.63 19.34
CA TYR A 633 2.52 -17.25 20.13
C TYR A 633 3.82 -16.46 20.11
N ARG A 634 4.23 -15.99 18.94
CA ARG A 634 5.41 -15.11 18.80
C ARG A 634 5.23 -13.79 19.54
N SER A 635 4.08 -13.17 19.41
CA SER A 635 3.73 -11.92 20.08
C SER A 635 3.83 -12.04 21.61
N ILE A 636 3.28 -13.10 22.17
CA ILE A 636 3.35 -13.35 23.61
C ILE A 636 4.80 -13.60 24.04
N ALA A 637 5.56 -14.41 23.30
CA ALA A 637 6.95 -14.68 23.62
C ALA A 637 7.79 -13.40 23.58
N GLU A 638 7.63 -12.54 22.58
CA GLU A 638 8.28 -11.25 22.49
C GLU A 638 7.85 -10.30 23.61
N SER A 639 6.57 -10.28 23.96
CA SER A 639 6.05 -9.48 25.08
C SER A 639 6.68 -9.91 26.41
N ILE A 640 6.85 -11.22 26.63
CA ILE A 640 7.53 -11.77 27.80
C ILE A 640 9.00 -11.36 27.81
N LEU A 641 9.70 -11.47 26.69
CA LEU A 641 11.09 -11.03 26.59
C LEU A 641 11.22 -9.54 26.88
N ASN A 642 10.34 -8.70 26.34
CA ASN A 642 10.34 -7.26 26.58
C ASN A 642 10.00 -6.92 28.05
N ALA A 643 9.04 -7.61 28.67
CA ALA A 643 8.68 -7.41 30.08
C ALA A 643 9.76 -7.91 31.06
N SER A 644 10.66 -8.78 30.61
CA SER A 644 11.81 -9.23 31.39
C SER A 644 12.95 -8.19 31.46
N TYR A 645 12.89 -7.15 30.59
CA TYR A 645 13.82 -6.04 30.65
C TYR A 645 13.25 -4.90 31.51
N THR A 646 13.80 -4.64 32.67
CA THR A 646 13.55 -3.39 33.38
C THR A 646 14.40 -2.29 32.78
N THR A 647 13.77 -1.47 31.94
CA THR A 647 14.39 -0.24 31.43
C THR A 647 14.34 0.84 32.48
N GLN A 648 15.46 1.20 33.10
CA GLN A 648 15.62 2.55 33.61
C GLN A 648 15.94 3.43 32.40
N LEU A 649 15.01 4.29 32.01
CA LEU A 649 15.28 5.41 31.13
C LEU A 649 16.31 6.30 31.83
N ILE A 650 17.56 6.22 31.40
CA ILE A 650 18.51 7.30 31.67
C ILE A 650 18.01 8.42 30.74
N GLU A 651 17.50 9.49 31.32
CA GLU A 651 17.26 10.75 30.59
C GLU A 651 18.57 11.14 29.93
N VAL A 652 18.65 10.96 28.61
CA VAL A 652 19.76 11.51 27.83
C VAL A 652 19.50 13.00 27.67
N THR A 653 19.89 13.77 28.64
CA THR A 653 19.63 15.22 28.75
C THR A 653 20.43 16.06 27.75
N ASN A 654 21.37 15.47 26.99
CA ASN A 654 22.19 16.17 25.99
C ASN A 654 22.47 15.28 24.77
N VAL A 655 21.49 15.10 23.90
CA VAL A 655 21.70 14.51 22.56
C VAL A 655 22.15 15.64 21.61
N THR A 656 23.37 16.08 21.78
CA THR A 656 24.02 16.97 20.85
C THR A 656 24.88 16.13 19.92
N ASN A 657 24.69 16.20 18.62
CA ASN A 657 25.46 15.57 17.54
C ASN A 657 24.95 14.23 16.97
N THR A 658 23.67 13.97 16.99
CA THR A 658 23.10 12.90 16.16
C THR A 658 22.32 13.52 14.99
N ILE A 659 22.65 13.09 13.79
CA ILE A 659 22.07 13.61 12.55
C ILE A 659 21.72 12.41 11.65
N LEU A 660 20.50 12.38 11.13
CA LEU A 660 20.16 11.63 9.94
C LEU A 660 20.07 12.63 8.78
N TYR A 661 20.87 12.41 7.74
CA TYR A 661 20.92 13.35 6.62
C TYR A 661 19.79 13.10 5.61
N PRO A 662 19.23 14.17 5.01
CA PRO A 662 18.19 14.06 3.99
C PRO A 662 18.70 13.53 2.63
N SER A 663 20.00 13.26 2.50
CA SER A 663 20.62 12.52 1.40
C SER A 663 20.33 11.01 1.47
N SER A 664 19.87 10.52 2.61
CA SER A 664 19.51 9.11 2.78
C SER A 664 18.25 8.77 1.99
N TYR A 665 18.26 7.60 1.33
CA TYR A 665 17.12 7.16 0.51
C TYR A 665 16.99 5.63 0.45
N ILE A 666 15.80 5.18 0.08
CA ILE A 666 15.52 3.83 -0.42
C ILE A 666 15.10 3.97 -1.87
N LYS A 667 15.77 3.29 -2.78
CA LYS A 667 15.40 3.22 -4.19
C LYS A 667 14.99 1.79 -4.53
N PHE A 668 13.90 1.65 -5.26
CA PHE A 668 13.38 0.33 -5.61
C PHE A 668 12.76 0.32 -7.00
N ASN A 669 12.90 -0.85 -7.64
CA ASN A 669 12.27 -1.15 -8.91
C ASN A 669 11.05 -2.04 -8.66
N TYR A 670 9.99 -1.82 -9.42
CA TYR A 670 8.76 -2.59 -9.30
C TYR A 670 8.07 -2.74 -10.65
N THR A 671 7.24 -3.78 -10.76
CA THR A 671 6.36 -3.94 -11.91
C THR A 671 4.98 -3.41 -11.51
N PRO A 672 4.47 -2.34 -12.16
CA PRO A 672 3.15 -1.80 -11.86
C PRO A 672 2.06 -2.84 -12.16
N ILE A 673 1.02 -2.90 -11.31
CA ILE A 673 -0.12 -3.82 -11.52
C ILE A 673 -1.12 -3.23 -12.50
N VAL A 674 -1.29 -1.90 -12.46
CA VAL A 674 -2.20 -1.20 -13.37
C VAL A 674 -1.39 -0.65 -14.53
N PRO A 675 -1.74 -0.97 -15.78
CA PRO A 675 -1.09 -0.39 -16.95
C PRO A 675 -1.17 1.14 -16.87
N GLN A 676 -0.02 1.79 -16.92
CA GLN A 676 0.02 3.24 -17.02
C GLN A 676 -0.21 3.63 -18.47
N TYR A 677 -1.30 4.35 -18.72
CA TYR A 677 -1.56 4.93 -20.03
C TYR A 677 -0.90 6.31 -20.04
N GLY A 678 0.17 6.47 -20.77
CA GLY A 678 0.82 7.75 -20.95
C GLY A 678 0.27 8.50 -22.15
N TYR A 679 0.45 9.76 -22.15
CA TYR A 679 0.16 10.79 -23.13
C TYR A 679 -1.22 11.45 -22.97
N SER A 680 -1.20 12.77 -22.92
CA SER A 680 -2.38 13.64 -22.74
C SER A 680 -3.17 13.35 -21.45
N GLU A 681 -2.48 13.06 -20.34
CA GLU A 681 -3.13 12.86 -19.05
C GLU A 681 -2.89 14.07 -18.14
N ILE A 682 -3.97 14.59 -17.59
CA ILE A 682 -3.95 15.65 -16.60
C ILE A 682 -4.04 15.04 -15.22
N SER A 683 -3.01 15.20 -14.43
CA SER A 683 -3.00 14.75 -13.04
C SER A 683 -3.57 15.84 -12.14
N ILE A 684 -4.48 15.44 -11.27
CA ILE A 684 -5.09 16.28 -10.24
C ILE A 684 -4.83 15.67 -8.89
N LYS A 685 -4.32 16.50 -7.96
CA LYS A 685 -4.16 16.14 -6.57
C LYS A 685 -5.19 16.88 -5.73
N GLY A 686 -5.88 16.15 -4.87
CA GLY A 686 -6.89 16.71 -3.99
C GLY A 686 -6.77 16.17 -2.57
N ASP A 687 -7.34 16.89 -1.61
CA ASP A 687 -7.47 16.48 -0.23
C ASP A 687 -8.89 16.67 0.28
N THR A 688 -9.32 15.78 1.15
CA THR A 688 -10.59 15.90 1.84
C THR A 688 -10.49 16.92 2.98
N LYS A 689 -11.63 17.40 3.46
CA LYS A 689 -11.68 18.04 4.77
C LYS A 689 -11.25 17.03 5.85
N PRO A 690 -10.65 17.50 6.96
CA PRO A 690 -10.33 16.63 8.08
C PRO A 690 -11.57 15.87 8.57
N PHE A 691 -11.41 14.59 8.88
CA PHE A 691 -12.47 13.78 9.45
C PHE A 691 -12.79 14.26 10.88
N SER A 692 -14.03 14.10 11.30
CA SER A 692 -14.46 14.40 12.67
C SER A 692 -14.19 13.28 13.67
N GLY A 693 -13.58 12.20 13.23
CA GLY A 693 -13.25 10.99 14.00
C GLY A 693 -12.62 9.93 13.10
N CYS A 694 -12.72 8.67 13.48
CA CYS A 694 -12.12 7.55 12.74
C CYS A 694 -12.77 7.23 11.38
N ASN A 695 -13.89 7.83 11.07
CA ASN A 695 -14.63 7.58 9.83
C ASN A 695 -14.62 8.81 8.95
N GLY A 696 -14.39 8.61 7.69
CA GLY A 696 -14.47 9.64 6.66
C GLY A 696 -15.06 9.12 5.37
N SER A 697 -15.40 10.04 4.48
CA SER A 697 -15.87 9.70 3.15
C SER A 697 -15.43 10.75 2.14
N PHE A 698 -15.28 10.33 0.89
CA PHE A 698 -15.03 11.22 -0.22
C PHE A 698 -15.64 10.67 -1.50
N PHE A 699 -16.08 11.58 -2.36
CA PHE A 699 -16.63 11.24 -3.65
C PHE A 699 -15.54 11.25 -4.72
N VAL A 700 -15.52 10.24 -5.60
CA VAL A 700 -14.64 10.20 -6.77
C VAL A 700 -15.50 10.40 -8.01
N PRO A 701 -15.30 11.47 -8.79
CA PRO A 701 -16.03 11.69 -10.04
C PRO A 701 -15.77 10.61 -11.09
N GLY A 702 -16.77 10.29 -11.91
CA GLY A 702 -16.67 9.20 -12.89
C GLY A 702 -15.60 9.40 -13.97
N GLN A 703 -15.22 10.65 -14.24
CA GLN A 703 -14.14 10.97 -15.19
C GLN A 703 -12.74 10.85 -14.59
N LEU A 704 -12.62 10.79 -13.26
CA LEU A 704 -11.35 10.75 -12.57
C LEU A 704 -10.97 9.30 -12.25
N GLN A 705 -9.86 8.85 -12.78
CA GLN A 705 -9.21 7.61 -12.37
C GLN A 705 -8.24 7.90 -11.24
N ILE A 706 -8.43 7.27 -10.08
CA ILE A 706 -7.49 7.39 -8.97
C ILE A 706 -6.25 6.51 -9.23
N ASP A 707 -5.08 7.11 -9.13
CA ASP A 707 -3.80 6.43 -9.31
C ASP A 707 -3.07 6.21 -7.99
N ASP A 708 -3.21 7.18 -7.08
CA ASP A 708 -2.56 7.16 -5.78
C ASP A 708 -3.55 7.68 -4.74
N VAL A 709 -3.68 6.96 -3.66
CA VAL A 709 -4.54 7.32 -2.54
C VAL A 709 -3.81 7.04 -1.24
N GLN A 710 -3.89 7.97 -0.32
CA GLN A 710 -3.33 7.79 0.99
C GLN A 710 -4.23 8.38 2.07
N VAL A 711 -4.17 7.80 3.23
CA VAL A 711 -4.74 8.31 4.47
C VAL A 711 -3.64 8.94 5.29
N THR A 712 -3.81 10.18 5.74
CA THR A 712 -2.98 10.75 6.81
C THR A 712 -3.63 10.40 8.13
N SER A 713 -2.87 9.87 9.07
CA SER A 713 -3.40 9.44 10.37
C SER A 713 -2.55 9.96 11.52
N TYR A 714 -3.21 10.65 12.46
CA TYR A 714 -2.61 11.14 13.69
C TYR A 714 -3.00 10.22 14.85
N SER A 715 -2.11 9.34 15.24
CA SER A 715 -2.39 8.29 16.23
C SER A 715 -2.13 8.71 17.69
N PHE A 716 -1.37 9.77 17.94
CA PHE A 716 -0.97 10.28 19.26
C PHE A 716 -0.35 9.21 20.17
N ASP A 717 -1.03 8.83 21.26
CA ASP A 717 -0.57 7.78 22.18
C ASP A 717 -0.84 6.36 21.67
N TYR A 718 -1.55 6.23 20.54
CA TYR A 718 -1.87 4.98 19.87
C TYR A 718 -1.02 4.83 18.60
N TRP A 719 -1.17 3.68 17.94
CA TRP A 719 -0.59 3.37 16.63
C TRP A 719 -1.71 3.20 15.62
N THR A 720 -1.54 3.67 14.40
CA THR A 720 -2.49 3.37 13.32
C THR A 720 -2.37 1.90 12.96
N ASP A 721 -3.34 1.11 13.39
CA ASP A 721 -3.31 -0.36 13.26
C ASP A 721 -3.90 -0.84 11.95
N LYS A 722 -5.13 -0.41 11.64
CA LYS A 722 -5.86 -0.90 10.44
C LYS A 722 -6.60 0.24 9.75
N ILE A 723 -6.67 0.15 8.43
CA ILE A 723 -7.51 1.00 7.60
C ILE A 723 -8.41 0.12 6.75
N PHE A 724 -9.68 0.47 6.71
CA PHE A 724 -10.71 -0.22 5.92
C PHE A 724 -11.34 0.73 4.91
N VAL A 725 -11.71 0.16 3.77
CA VAL A 725 -12.46 0.85 2.71
C VAL A 725 -13.79 0.13 2.48
N ASN A 726 -14.83 0.91 2.21
CA ASN A 726 -16.16 0.41 1.84
C ASN A 726 -16.71 1.24 0.66
N ASN A 727 -17.15 0.57 -0.38
CA ASN A 727 -17.75 1.11 -1.60
C ASN A 727 -18.42 0.00 -2.42
N SER A 728 -18.79 0.26 -3.67
CA SER A 728 -19.41 -0.76 -4.55
C SER A 728 -18.43 -1.87 -4.95
N ILE A 729 -17.14 -1.55 -5.12
CA ILE A 729 -16.09 -2.53 -5.47
C ILE A 729 -15.94 -3.57 -4.35
N THR A 730 -16.08 -3.13 -3.11
CA THR A 730 -16.03 -4.01 -1.93
C THR A 730 -17.37 -4.70 -1.63
N ASN A 731 -18.35 -4.60 -2.52
CA ASN A 731 -19.73 -5.11 -2.33
C ASN A 731 -20.38 -4.60 -1.03
N GLY A 732 -20.08 -3.37 -0.63
CA GLY A 732 -20.57 -2.77 0.62
C GLY A 732 -19.96 -3.36 1.89
N SER A 733 -18.92 -4.18 1.78
CA SER A 733 -18.20 -4.75 2.92
C SER A 733 -16.97 -3.91 3.26
N LEU A 734 -16.59 -3.89 4.54
CA LEU A 734 -15.33 -3.29 4.97
C LEU A 734 -14.16 -4.19 4.58
N ILE A 735 -13.35 -3.75 3.63
CA ILE A 735 -12.12 -4.44 3.21
C ILE A 735 -10.93 -3.80 3.91
N ASN A 736 -10.10 -4.61 4.56
CA ASN A 736 -8.85 -4.15 5.17
C ASN A 736 -7.81 -3.88 4.10
N VAL A 737 -7.39 -2.62 3.96
CA VAL A 737 -6.40 -2.16 2.97
C VAL A 737 -5.04 -1.85 3.58
N PHE A 738 -4.96 -1.73 4.90
CA PHE A 738 -3.72 -1.59 5.66
C PHE A 738 -3.85 -2.28 7.00
N ASN A 739 -2.81 -3.03 7.39
CA ASN A 739 -2.76 -3.74 8.65
C ASN A 739 -1.33 -3.73 9.21
N LEU A 740 -1.08 -2.88 10.22
CA LEU A 740 0.23 -2.76 10.86
C LEU A 740 0.65 -4.08 11.52
N SER A 741 -0.30 -4.81 12.12
CA SER A 741 -0.04 -6.09 12.78
C SER A 741 0.41 -7.20 11.82
N LYS A 742 0.23 -7.04 10.49
CA LYS A 742 0.80 -7.93 9.47
C LYS A 742 2.34 -7.97 9.51
N PHE A 743 2.97 -6.86 9.89
CA PHE A 743 4.43 -6.75 10.00
C PHE A 743 4.98 -7.22 11.34
N GLY A 744 4.13 -7.52 12.32
CA GLY A 744 4.52 -7.99 13.65
C GLY A 744 3.67 -7.39 14.77
N SER A 745 3.87 -7.88 15.97
CA SER A 745 3.09 -7.48 17.15
C SER A 745 3.76 -6.43 18.03
N ASP A 746 5.04 -6.17 17.84
CA ASP A 746 5.79 -5.17 18.59
C ASP A 746 5.78 -3.83 17.87
N TYR A 747 4.72 -3.06 18.06
CA TYR A 747 4.57 -1.72 17.45
C TYR A 747 5.70 -0.76 17.83
N LYS A 748 6.37 -0.95 18.98
CA LYS A 748 7.50 -0.13 19.39
C LYS A 748 8.72 -0.32 18.49
N LYS A 749 8.81 -1.47 17.80
CA LYS A 749 9.87 -1.75 16.83
C LYS A 749 9.49 -1.40 15.40
N LEU A 750 8.18 -1.36 15.08
CA LEU A 750 7.72 -1.16 13.72
C LEU A 750 7.84 0.29 13.25
N GLY A 751 7.43 1.22 14.07
CA GLY A 751 7.17 2.59 13.67
C GLY A 751 5.68 2.84 13.46
N ASP A 752 5.28 4.11 13.53
CA ASP A 752 3.91 4.55 13.30
C ASP A 752 3.82 5.29 11.97
N PRO A 753 3.30 4.68 10.91
CA PRO A 753 3.20 5.33 9.62
C PRO A 753 2.16 6.45 9.68
N TYR A 754 2.61 7.68 9.42
CA TYR A 754 1.73 8.84 9.34
C TYR A 754 0.95 8.89 8.02
N ALA A 755 1.64 8.66 6.90
CA ALA A 755 1.05 8.66 5.57
C ALA A 755 0.93 7.22 5.05
N ILE A 756 -0.28 6.69 5.03
CA ILE A 756 -0.54 5.30 4.68
C ILE A 756 -1.16 5.25 3.29
N LYS A 757 -0.42 4.71 2.33
CA LYS A 757 -0.88 4.46 0.97
C LYS A 757 -1.38 3.03 0.82
N PHE A 758 -2.31 2.84 -0.09
CA PHE A 758 -2.82 1.52 -0.44
C PHE A 758 -3.22 1.48 -1.92
N PRO A 759 -3.41 0.29 -2.50
CA PRO A 759 -3.71 0.17 -3.93
C PRO A 759 -4.98 0.91 -4.32
N ALA A 760 -4.87 1.79 -5.33
CA ALA A 760 -5.95 2.66 -5.79
C ALA A 760 -7.15 1.88 -6.38
N TYR A 761 -6.97 0.63 -6.79
CA TYR A 761 -8.06 -0.22 -7.31
C TYR A 761 -9.13 -0.57 -6.26
N PHE A 762 -8.88 -0.31 -4.96
CA PHE A 762 -9.92 -0.40 -3.93
C PHE A 762 -10.87 0.81 -3.89
N ILE A 763 -10.56 1.86 -4.64
CA ILE A 763 -11.38 3.08 -4.69
C ILE A 763 -12.31 3.05 -5.89
N GLY A 764 -13.60 3.11 -5.62
CA GLY A 764 -14.63 3.17 -6.64
C GLY A 764 -14.76 4.56 -7.26
N SER A 765 -14.94 4.62 -8.58
CA SER A 765 -15.21 5.86 -9.32
C SER A 765 -16.72 6.08 -9.52
N ASN A 766 -17.12 7.34 -9.61
CA ASN A 766 -18.51 7.80 -9.67
C ASN A 766 -19.35 7.39 -8.44
N GLU A 767 -18.71 7.28 -7.30
CA GLU A 767 -19.36 6.92 -6.04
C GLU A 767 -18.66 7.52 -4.82
N THR A 768 -19.33 7.41 -3.68
CA THR A 768 -18.75 7.77 -2.38
C THR A 768 -18.00 6.60 -1.79
N ASN A 769 -16.73 6.82 -1.50
CA ASN A 769 -15.87 5.87 -0.80
C ASN A 769 -15.82 6.21 0.70
N TYR A 770 -15.97 5.20 1.55
CA TYR A 770 -15.92 5.34 2.99
C TYR A 770 -14.62 4.76 3.53
N ILE A 771 -13.97 5.50 4.43
CA ILE A 771 -12.73 5.10 5.09
C ILE A 771 -13.00 4.94 6.58
N ASN A 772 -12.49 3.86 7.18
CA ASN A 772 -12.52 3.64 8.62
C ASN A 772 -11.10 3.34 9.12
N ILE A 773 -10.68 4.03 10.18
CA ILE A 773 -9.35 3.91 10.78
C ILE A 773 -9.49 3.29 12.16
N LEU A 774 -8.69 2.30 12.46
CA LEU A 774 -8.56 1.74 13.81
C LEU A 774 -7.19 2.05 14.38
N LEU A 775 -7.17 2.71 15.52
CA LEU A 775 -5.98 2.92 16.31
C LEU A 775 -5.82 1.80 17.35
N ALA A 776 -4.60 1.52 17.78
CA ALA A 776 -4.32 0.53 18.80
C ALA A 776 -3.06 0.82 19.61
N LEU A 777 -3.00 0.37 20.86
CA LEU A 777 -1.77 0.27 21.65
C LEU A 777 -1.03 -1.05 21.38
N SER A 778 -1.76 -2.05 20.93
CA SER A 778 -1.30 -3.38 20.51
C SER A 778 -2.35 -4.01 19.60
N PRO A 779 -2.07 -5.11 18.88
CA PRO A 779 -3.03 -5.78 18.01
C PRO A 779 -4.36 -6.16 18.68
N THR A 780 -4.38 -6.26 20.00
CA THR A 780 -5.55 -6.65 20.80
C THR A 780 -6.19 -5.49 21.57
N ASN A 781 -5.51 -4.37 21.71
CA ASN A 781 -6.03 -3.19 22.42
C ASN A 781 -6.34 -2.09 21.39
N GLN A 782 -7.43 -2.27 20.66
CA GLN A 782 -7.90 -1.38 19.61
C GLN A 782 -8.83 -0.29 20.17
N SER A 783 -8.81 0.87 19.52
CA SER A 783 -9.64 2.02 19.82
C SER A 783 -10.28 2.59 18.57
N THR A 784 -11.52 3.04 18.70
CA THR A 784 -12.20 3.82 17.67
C THR A 784 -12.16 5.34 17.95
N ASN A 785 -11.42 5.75 18.97
CA ASN A 785 -11.27 7.17 19.32
C ASN A 785 -10.10 7.74 18.53
N CYS A 786 -10.39 8.33 17.37
CA CYS A 786 -9.41 9.07 16.59
C CYS A 786 -9.48 10.56 16.93
N SER A 787 -8.35 11.22 16.84
CA SER A 787 -8.30 12.68 16.93
C SER A 787 -8.78 13.31 15.61
N ALA A 788 -9.24 14.55 15.68
CA ALA A 788 -9.53 15.32 14.48
C ALA A 788 -8.22 15.62 13.72
N GLY A 789 -8.24 15.52 12.40
CA GLY A 789 -7.09 15.82 11.54
C GLY A 789 -6.87 14.82 10.43
N ASP A 790 -7.30 13.58 10.62
CA ASP A 790 -7.20 12.54 9.60
C ASP A 790 -7.93 12.91 8.32
N ARG A 791 -7.34 12.63 7.17
CA ARG A 791 -7.93 12.92 5.85
C ARG A 791 -7.42 11.98 4.78
N VAL A 792 -8.09 11.96 3.64
CA VAL A 792 -7.61 11.31 2.41
C VAL A 792 -6.98 12.36 1.50
N ILE A 793 -5.81 12.04 0.98
CA ILE A 793 -5.14 12.79 -0.06
C ILE A 793 -4.99 11.85 -1.25
N TYR A 794 -5.39 12.30 -2.43
CA TYR A 794 -5.41 11.46 -3.61
C TYR A 794 -4.83 12.16 -4.83
N THR A 795 -4.31 11.37 -5.74
CA THR A 795 -3.95 11.79 -7.08
C THR A 795 -4.82 11.02 -8.06
N GLY A 796 -5.52 11.74 -8.89
CA GLY A 796 -6.31 11.17 -9.98
C GLY A 796 -5.89 11.74 -11.32
N ARG A 797 -6.20 11.01 -12.37
CA ARG A 797 -5.94 11.43 -13.75
C ARG A 797 -7.23 11.54 -14.54
N ILE A 798 -7.31 12.61 -15.31
CA ILE A 798 -8.27 12.72 -16.41
C ILE A 798 -7.53 12.35 -17.68
N ARG A 799 -8.04 11.37 -18.39
CA ARG A 799 -7.55 11.07 -19.73
C ARG A 799 -8.13 12.06 -20.71
N THR A 800 -7.27 12.71 -21.46
CA THR A 800 -7.66 13.50 -22.61
C THR A 800 -7.59 12.61 -23.85
N PRO A 801 -8.70 11.96 -24.22
CA PRO A 801 -8.70 11.14 -25.44
C PRO A 801 -8.56 12.01 -26.67
N ILE A 802 -8.03 11.45 -27.74
CA ILE A 802 -8.23 12.03 -29.04
C ILE A 802 -9.69 11.76 -29.42
N ILE A 803 -10.45 12.81 -29.56
CA ILE A 803 -11.88 12.75 -29.89
C ILE A 803 -12.05 12.87 -31.41
N TYR A 804 -12.86 11.99 -31.99
CA TYR A 804 -13.20 12.00 -33.38
C TYR A 804 -14.68 12.29 -33.55
N SER A 805 -15.02 13.15 -34.51
CA SER A 805 -16.41 13.37 -34.94
C SER A 805 -16.90 12.24 -35.84
N ASN A 806 -18.20 12.09 -35.93
CA ASN A 806 -18.82 11.44 -37.09
C ASN A 806 -18.65 12.30 -38.36
N VAL A 807 -18.99 11.75 -39.51
CA VAL A 807 -19.04 12.54 -40.73
C VAL A 807 -20.20 13.56 -40.61
N LEU A 808 -19.84 14.84 -40.51
CA LEU A 808 -20.79 15.94 -40.38
C LEU A 808 -20.71 16.89 -41.58
N PRO A 809 -21.80 17.65 -41.92
CA PRO A 809 -21.84 18.47 -43.10
C PRO A 809 -20.73 19.50 -43.28
N PHE A 810 -20.19 20.01 -42.14
CA PHE A 810 -19.20 21.08 -42.13
C PHE A 810 -18.09 20.91 -41.15
N CYS A 811 -16.91 21.45 -41.49
CA CYS A 811 -15.84 21.82 -40.56
C CYS A 811 -15.68 23.34 -40.52
N LYS A 812 -16.27 24.01 -39.56
CA LYS A 812 -16.19 25.47 -39.39
C LYS A 812 -15.48 25.77 -38.07
N GLY A 813 -14.43 26.59 -38.15
CA GLY A 813 -13.81 27.10 -36.93
C GLY A 813 -14.58 28.28 -36.34
N SER A 814 -14.43 28.49 -35.04
CA SER A 814 -15.04 29.62 -34.34
C SER A 814 -14.22 30.00 -33.10
N ASN A 815 -14.51 31.20 -32.55
CA ASN A 815 -13.94 31.66 -31.30
C ASN A 815 -14.95 31.46 -30.16
N VAL A 816 -14.62 30.64 -29.17
CA VAL A 816 -15.56 30.19 -28.14
C VAL A 816 -15.13 30.70 -26.76
N SER A 817 -16.07 31.31 -26.01
CA SER A 817 -15.86 31.69 -24.61
C SER A 817 -16.10 30.48 -23.71
N VAL A 818 -15.10 30.17 -22.89
CA VAL A 818 -15.15 29.08 -21.92
C VAL A 818 -14.71 29.58 -20.56
N CYS A 819 -15.43 29.18 -19.50
CA CYS A 819 -15.08 29.51 -18.12
C CYS A 819 -14.37 28.32 -17.45
N PHE A 820 -13.43 28.60 -16.53
CA PHE A 820 -12.54 27.64 -15.92
C PHE A 820 -12.60 27.68 -14.39
N ASP A 821 -12.51 26.50 -13.78
CA ASP A 821 -12.37 26.29 -12.35
C ASP A 821 -11.01 25.61 -12.10
N LYS A 822 -9.99 26.41 -11.75
CA LYS A 822 -8.61 25.92 -11.57
C LYS A 822 -8.36 25.27 -10.22
N ASP A 823 -9.18 25.63 -9.22
CA ASP A 823 -9.00 25.16 -7.85
C ASP A 823 -9.99 24.08 -7.44
N HIS A 824 -10.88 23.67 -8.35
CA HIS A 824 -11.87 22.60 -8.19
C HIS A 824 -12.89 22.88 -7.06
N ASP A 825 -13.23 24.15 -6.86
CA ASP A 825 -14.22 24.53 -5.86
C ASP A 825 -15.68 24.59 -6.42
N GLY A 826 -15.84 24.36 -7.74
CA GLY A 826 -17.11 24.37 -8.45
C GLY A 826 -17.55 25.76 -8.94
N TYR A 827 -16.70 26.78 -8.79
CA TYR A 827 -16.96 28.14 -9.27
C TYR A 827 -15.92 28.53 -10.29
N ALA A 828 -16.26 29.47 -11.17
CA ALA A 828 -15.33 29.95 -12.19
C ALA A 828 -14.31 30.95 -11.64
N ASP A 829 -13.03 30.66 -11.82
CA ASP A 829 -11.93 31.60 -11.57
C ASP A 829 -11.79 32.64 -12.67
N GLY A 830 -12.33 32.38 -13.84
CA GLY A 830 -12.31 33.27 -15.00
C GLY A 830 -12.82 32.64 -16.27
N CYS A 831 -12.95 33.45 -17.32
CA CYS A 831 -13.34 33.00 -18.65
C CYS A 831 -12.33 33.48 -19.70
N SER A 832 -12.07 32.65 -20.68
CA SER A 832 -11.18 32.96 -21.81
C SER A 832 -11.83 32.58 -23.12
N TYR A 833 -11.34 33.19 -24.22
CA TYR A 833 -11.74 32.80 -25.57
C TYR A 833 -10.75 31.80 -26.13
N ILE A 834 -11.29 30.69 -26.66
CA ILE A 834 -10.53 29.63 -27.30
C ILE A 834 -10.86 29.64 -28.80
N ALA A 835 -9.83 29.76 -29.63
CA ALA A 835 -9.96 29.67 -31.08
C ALA A 835 -9.98 28.21 -31.50
N ILE A 836 -11.14 27.66 -31.86
CA ILE A 836 -11.29 26.27 -32.35
C ILE A 836 -11.32 26.24 -33.89
N GLY A 837 -10.45 25.44 -34.49
CA GLY A 837 -10.36 25.32 -35.96
C GLY A 837 -9.94 26.62 -36.64
N LYS A 838 -9.02 27.39 -36.06
CA LYS A 838 -8.55 28.70 -36.58
C LYS A 838 -8.04 28.67 -38.02
N ASN A 839 -7.45 27.56 -38.44
CA ASN A 839 -6.89 27.42 -39.79
C ASN A 839 -7.92 27.00 -40.85
N LEU A 840 -9.17 26.80 -40.41
CA LEU A 840 -10.24 26.41 -41.35
C LEU A 840 -10.74 27.61 -42.19
N PRO A 841 -11.16 27.37 -43.44
CA PRO A 841 -11.58 28.44 -44.34
C PRO A 841 -12.78 29.28 -43.82
N ASN A 842 -13.61 28.68 -43.00
CA ASN A 842 -14.82 29.30 -42.46
C ASN A 842 -14.66 29.67 -40.96
N PHE A 843 -13.45 30.01 -40.53
CA PHE A 843 -13.24 30.47 -39.16
C PHE A 843 -14.01 31.78 -38.90
N ASN A 844 -14.78 31.81 -37.85
CA ASN A 844 -15.49 33.00 -37.41
C ASN A 844 -14.88 33.54 -36.10
N ALA A 845 -14.26 34.71 -36.17
CA ALA A 845 -13.69 35.39 -35.04
C ALA A 845 -14.72 36.02 -34.08
N THR A 846 -16.01 36.02 -34.42
CA THR A 846 -17.05 36.52 -33.53
C THR A 846 -17.17 35.58 -32.34
N PRO A 847 -17.01 36.06 -31.07
CA PRO A 847 -17.12 35.24 -29.91
C PRO A 847 -18.53 34.58 -29.85
N LYS A 848 -18.51 33.27 -29.63
CA LYS A 848 -19.70 32.46 -29.35
C LYS A 848 -19.60 31.89 -27.95
N THR A 849 -20.72 31.55 -27.36
CA THR A 849 -20.72 30.74 -26.14
C THR A 849 -20.70 29.25 -26.52
N VAL A 850 -20.46 28.38 -25.54
CA VAL A 850 -20.46 26.95 -25.75
C VAL A 850 -21.82 26.43 -26.17
N GLU A 851 -22.89 27.12 -25.75
CA GLU A 851 -24.29 26.83 -26.12
C GLU A 851 -24.61 27.14 -27.59
N ASP A 852 -23.85 28.05 -28.19
CA ASP A 852 -24.06 28.41 -29.61
C ASP A 852 -23.41 27.44 -30.59
N LEU A 853 -22.69 26.42 -30.08
CA LEU A 853 -22.06 25.38 -30.90
C LEU A 853 -23.10 24.40 -31.43
N ASN A 854 -22.92 23.95 -32.67
CA ASN A 854 -23.81 22.99 -33.30
C ASN A 854 -23.12 21.63 -33.56
N PRO A 855 -23.18 20.71 -32.60
CA PRO A 855 -22.51 19.42 -32.72
C PRO A 855 -23.13 18.45 -33.73
N ASN A 856 -24.35 18.77 -34.20
CA ASN A 856 -25.05 17.93 -35.18
C ASN A 856 -24.72 18.28 -36.61
N GLU A 857 -24.12 19.44 -36.86
CA GLU A 857 -23.85 19.94 -38.21
C GLU A 857 -22.35 20.22 -38.41
N ASN A 858 -21.64 20.64 -37.36
CA ASN A 858 -20.25 21.02 -37.43
C ASN A 858 -19.35 20.02 -36.66
N ALA A 859 -18.48 19.34 -37.39
CA ALA A 859 -17.59 18.34 -36.85
C ALA A 859 -16.61 18.89 -35.81
N VAL A 860 -16.14 20.14 -35.96
CA VAL A 860 -15.24 20.82 -35.00
C VAL A 860 -15.96 21.11 -33.70
N ASP A 861 -17.21 21.56 -33.75
CA ASP A 861 -18.03 21.82 -32.56
C ASP A 861 -18.29 20.52 -31.80
N GLN A 862 -18.57 19.41 -32.54
CA GLN A 862 -18.81 18.10 -31.94
C GLN A 862 -17.59 17.61 -31.14
N VAL A 863 -16.41 17.58 -31.74
CA VAL A 863 -15.22 17.08 -31.06
C VAL A 863 -14.79 18.00 -29.93
N PHE A 864 -14.99 19.32 -30.06
CA PHE A 864 -14.70 20.25 -28.98
C PHE A 864 -15.60 20.02 -27.77
N LEU A 865 -16.90 19.87 -27.97
CA LEU A 865 -17.86 19.60 -26.91
C LEU A 865 -17.57 18.26 -26.20
N GLN A 866 -17.25 17.21 -26.98
CA GLN A 866 -16.86 15.91 -26.40
C GLN A 866 -15.54 16.00 -25.63
N LEU A 867 -14.60 16.81 -26.07
CA LEU A 867 -13.34 17.04 -25.35
C LEU A 867 -13.59 17.78 -24.02
N LEU A 868 -14.47 18.79 -24.00
CA LEU A 868 -14.86 19.47 -22.78
C LEU A 868 -15.55 18.50 -21.80
N ASP A 869 -16.41 17.61 -22.28
CA ASP A 869 -17.03 16.57 -21.45
C ASP A 869 -16.01 15.64 -20.85
N ALA A 870 -15.01 15.23 -21.63
CA ALA A 870 -13.96 14.33 -21.16
C ALA A 870 -13.05 14.99 -20.10
N LEU A 871 -12.97 16.31 -20.09
CA LEU A 871 -12.16 17.07 -19.12
C LEU A 871 -12.92 17.42 -17.84
N ASN A 872 -14.24 17.35 -17.88
CA ASN A 872 -15.06 17.75 -16.75
C ASN A 872 -15.39 16.55 -15.86
N PHE A 873 -14.99 16.60 -14.59
CA PHE A 873 -15.31 15.63 -13.56
C PHE A 873 -16.17 16.21 -12.43
N VAL A 874 -16.80 17.36 -12.65
CA VAL A 874 -17.77 17.89 -11.71
C VAL A 874 -19.05 17.05 -11.77
N THR A 875 -19.49 16.58 -10.62
CA THR A 875 -20.61 15.64 -10.48
C THR A 875 -22.00 16.27 -10.52
N ILE A 876 -22.13 17.49 -10.96
CA ILE A 876 -23.45 18.11 -11.04
C ILE A 876 -24.18 17.51 -12.24
N PRO A 877 -25.28 16.75 -11.99
CA PRO A 877 -26.06 16.17 -13.07
C PRO A 877 -26.58 17.27 -13.97
N ALA A 878 -26.62 17.03 -15.23
CA ALA A 878 -27.24 17.87 -16.23
C ALA A 878 -26.35 18.92 -16.90
N ASN A 879 -25.17 19.18 -16.43
CA ASN A 879 -24.33 20.07 -17.20
C ASN A 879 -22.85 19.84 -16.87
N THR A 880 -22.12 19.43 -17.81
CA THR A 880 -20.80 18.86 -17.68
C THR A 880 -19.68 19.89 -17.85
N GLY A 881 -19.89 21.13 -17.47
CA GLY A 881 -18.90 22.19 -17.61
C GLY A 881 -18.62 22.62 -19.06
N ARG A 882 -19.43 22.16 -20.01
CA ARG A 882 -19.31 22.59 -21.40
C ARG A 882 -19.75 24.02 -21.64
N SER A 883 -20.68 24.46 -20.84
CA SER A 883 -21.22 25.81 -20.98
C SER A 883 -20.25 26.80 -20.36
N GLY A 884 -20.23 28.01 -20.91
CA GLY A 884 -19.58 29.11 -20.26
C GLY A 884 -20.27 29.58 -18.96
N ASN A 885 -21.14 28.76 -18.40
CA ASN A 885 -21.88 29.09 -17.19
C ASN A 885 -20.97 29.00 -15.96
N PHE A 886 -20.99 30.03 -15.12
CA PHE A 886 -20.22 30.08 -13.87
C PHE A 886 -20.56 28.96 -12.86
N THR A 887 -21.68 28.28 -13.03
CA THR A 887 -22.09 27.17 -12.15
C THR A 887 -21.47 25.82 -12.56
N ASN A 888 -20.91 25.74 -13.79
CA ASN A 888 -20.30 24.50 -14.32
C ASN A 888 -19.04 24.81 -15.13
N PRO A 889 -18.02 25.36 -14.51
CA PRO A 889 -16.77 25.68 -15.19
C PRO A 889 -15.98 24.41 -15.50
N ILE A 890 -14.99 24.54 -16.37
CA ILE A 890 -14.02 23.49 -16.68
C ILE A 890 -12.92 23.52 -15.62
N ASP A 891 -12.48 22.34 -15.13
CA ASP A 891 -11.56 22.17 -14.00
C ASP A 891 -10.10 22.54 -14.33
N ILE A 892 -9.80 22.97 -15.52
CA ILE A 892 -8.47 23.44 -15.94
C ILE A 892 -8.64 24.62 -16.91
N GLU A 893 -7.64 25.49 -17.01
CA GLU A 893 -7.63 26.56 -17.99
C GLU A 893 -6.91 26.10 -19.28
N LEU A 894 -7.67 25.97 -20.38
CA LEU A 894 -7.15 25.54 -21.65
C LEU A 894 -6.35 26.66 -22.35
N VAL A 895 -5.45 26.31 -23.26
CA VAL A 895 -4.80 27.26 -24.16
C VAL A 895 -5.83 27.87 -25.12
N SER A 896 -5.57 29.11 -25.60
CA SER A 896 -6.45 29.78 -26.54
C SER A 896 -6.54 29.08 -27.90
N GLU A 897 -5.58 28.24 -28.22
CA GLU A 897 -5.52 27.45 -29.46
C GLU A 897 -5.38 25.96 -29.06
N LEU A 898 -6.35 25.15 -29.46
CA LEU A 898 -6.29 23.70 -29.34
C LEU A 898 -5.90 23.10 -30.68
N ASN A 899 -5.30 21.94 -30.69
CA ASN A 899 -4.96 21.22 -31.91
C ASN A 899 -6.22 20.51 -32.43
N PHE A 900 -6.61 20.87 -33.63
CA PHE A 900 -7.69 20.26 -34.38
C PHE A 900 -7.18 19.80 -35.73
N ASP A 901 -7.24 18.49 -35.95
CA ASP A 901 -7.05 17.94 -37.28
C ASP A 901 -8.42 17.76 -37.96
N THR A 902 -8.53 18.22 -39.18
CA THR A 902 -9.74 18.12 -39.95
C THR A 902 -9.45 17.45 -41.28
N VAL A 903 -10.31 16.50 -41.67
CA VAL A 903 -10.27 15.80 -42.93
C VAL A 903 -11.60 16.02 -43.62
N ASP A 904 -11.56 16.74 -44.75
CA ASP A 904 -12.72 16.84 -45.65
C ASP A 904 -12.91 15.52 -46.38
N THR A 905 -14.06 14.91 -46.21
CA THR A 905 -14.44 13.73 -46.95
C THR A 905 -15.42 14.12 -48.03
N ALA A 906 -14.97 14.12 -49.29
CA ALA A 906 -15.84 14.33 -50.42
C ALA A 906 -15.70 13.16 -51.39
N ASN A 907 -16.84 12.59 -51.86
CA ASN A 907 -16.89 11.53 -52.87
C ASN A 907 -16.08 10.25 -52.57
N VAL A 908 -15.97 9.88 -51.30
CA VAL A 908 -15.34 8.61 -50.88
C VAL A 908 -16.43 7.53 -50.80
N PRO A 909 -16.43 6.52 -51.66
CA PRO A 909 -17.34 5.39 -51.52
C PRO A 909 -17.02 4.65 -50.20
N SER A 910 -18.01 4.40 -49.34
CA SER A 910 -17.78 3.66 -48.09
C SER A 910 -18.66 2.44 -47.97
N LEU A 911 -18.07 1.29 -47.66
CA LEU A 911 -18.78 0.05 -47.32
C LEU A 911 -19.32 0.07 -45.90
N TRP A 912 -18.68 0.82 -45.03
CA TRP A 912 -18.97 0.90 -43.60
C TRP A 912 -18.71 2.32 -43.09
N GLN A 913 -19.44 2.69 -42.05
CA GLN A 913 -19.32 4.02 -41.46
C GLN A 913 -17.92 4.24 -40.88
N PRO A 914 -17.47 5.50 -40.83
CA PRO A 914 -16.20 5.81 -40.15
C PRO A 914 -16.16 5.26 -38.74
N VAL A 915 -15.08 4.58 -38.40
CA VAL A 915 -14.83 4.02 -37.09
C VAL A 915 -13.43 4.36 -36.64
N SER A 916 -13.23 4.53 -35.33
CA SER A 916 -11.91 4.72 -34.78
C SER A 916 -11.15 3.40 -34.73
N ILE A 917 -9.89 3.41 -35.16
CA ILE A 917 -8.95 2.33 -34.96
C ILE A 917 -7.87 2.82 -33.99
N GLU A 918 -7.59 2.02 -32.98
CA GLU A 918 -6.60 2.31 -31.95
C GLU A 918 -5.54 1.22 -31.96
N VAL A 919 -4.29 1.64 -32.00
CA VAL A 919 -3.12 0.78 -31.80
C VAL A 919 -2.53 1.12 -30.44
N ARG A 920 -2.40 0.11 -29.58
CA ARG A 920 -1.77 0.20 -28.26
C ARG A 920 -0.48 -0.59 -28.27
N ILE A 921 0.60 -0.01 -27.74
CA ILE A 921 1.91 -0.66 -27.58
C ILE A 921 2.31 -0.58 -26.13
N SER A 922 2.82 -1.69 -25.57
CA SER A 922 3.27 -1.80 -24.18
C SER A 922 4.69 -2.38 -24.06
#